data_9f5aaf9c5468b375b13ba48bbb4409e6
#
_entry.id   9f5aaf9c5468b375b13ba48bbb4409e6
#
_cell.length_a   1.000
_cell.length_b   1.000
_cell.length_c   1.000
_cell.angle_alpha   90.00
_cell.angle_beta   90.00
_cell.angle_gamma   90.00
#
_symmetry.space_group_name_H-M   'P 1'
#
loop_
_entity.id
_entity.type
_entity.pdbx_description
1 polymer ?
#
loop_
_entity_poly.entity_id
_entity_poly.type
_entity_poly.pdbx_seq_one_letter_code
_entity_poly.pdbx_strand_id
1 'polypeptide(L)'
;MSSRRELANAIRALSMDAVQKAKSGHPGAPMGMADIAEVLWNDHLKHNPTNSNWADRDRFVLSNGHGSMLIYSLLHLTGYDLSIDEIKNFRQLHAKTPGHPEYGYADGVETTTGPLGQGISNAVGMAIAERTLAAHFNKTGHSIVDHYTYVFMGDGCLMEGLSHEACSMAGTLGLGKLIAFWDDNDISIDGHIGDWMEKGVPGRFKSYNWHVIADVDGHDPVAVNAAIVEAKSNKDKPTLICTRTVIGFGAPNLAGTHDCHGAPLGEEEVAKTREQLGWHHEPFIIPDEIYDGWNHIAQGAEVEEAWNEKFKAYKAEFPEEAAEFERRMSGELPANFVDEMDKYIAKTQEEMPNIPSRIASQNAIEAMGPIVPELFGGSADLTGSNMTKWSGSVVVNADNANGNYISWGVREFGMAAMMNGMVLHGGLKVYSATFLMFMEYMRNALRMSAMMKIGSIFVYSHDSIGLGEDGPTHQAVEQLSTIRVIPNFQTWRACDAIESAVSWKMAMLRVDAPTALIFSRQNLTSMERTDDQVRNFEKGGYVLRDCEGEAEIILIATGSEVGLAVESAEAMTDKKVRVVSMPSTNVFDDQDQDYKDSVLTPGVKRVAIEAGVAESWYKYCLLYTSPSPRDQRGSRMPSSA
;
A
#
# COMPACT_ATOMS: atom_id res chain seq x y z
N MET A 1 -28.84 -2.31 30.22
CA MET A 1 -27.74 -1.85 29.35
C MET A 1 -26.44 -2.26 30.02
N SER A 2 -25.60 -2.94 29.28
CA SER A 2 -24.27 -3.34 29.74
C SER A 2 -23.40 -2.11 30.04
N SER A 3 -22.51 -2.23 31.00
CA SER A 3 -21.53 -1.17 31.31
C SER A 3 -20.45 -1.12 30.23
N ARG A 4 -19.79 0.04 30.06
CA ARG A 4 -18.65 0.16 29.15
C ARG A 4 -17.55 -0.88 29.43
N ARG A 5 -17.33 -1.17 30.71
CA ARG A 5 -16.35 -2.18 31.12
C ARG A 5 -16.73 -3.59 30.63
N GLU A 6 -18.01 -3.96 30.69
CA GLU A 6 -18.48 -5.24 30.16
C GLU A 6 -18.35 -5.31 28.63
N LEU A 7 -18.63 -4.21 27.92
CA LEU A 7 -18.42 -4.10 26.47
C LEU A 7 -16.93 -4.28 26.12
N ALA A 8 -16.02 -3.59 26.80
CA ALA A 8 -14.57 -3.77 26.62
C ALA A 8 -14.11 -5.19 26.98
N ASN A 9 -14.71 -5.83 28.01
CA ASN A 9 -14.36 -7.18 28.39
C ASN A 9 -14.77 -8.23 27.33
N ALA A 10 -15.76 -7.96 26.48
CA ALA A 10 -16.07 -8.81 25.32
C ALA A 10 -14.88 -8.87 24.33
N ILE A 11 -14.21 -7.74 24.06
CA ILE A 11 -12.98 -7.70 23.25
C ILE A 11 -11.89 -8.54 23.90
N ARG A 12 -11.68 -8.39 25.20
CA ARG A 12 -10.68 -9.16 25.98
C ARG A 12 -10.95 -10.65 25.91
N ALA A 13 -12.22 -11.05 26.13
CA ALA A 13 -12.64 -12.44 26.09
C ALA A 13 -12.41 -13.07 24.71
N LEU A 14 -12.90 -12.45 23.65
CA LEU A 14 -12.70 -12.93 22.27
C LEU A 14 -11.22 -13.03 21.92
N SER A 15 -10.41 -12.06 22.34
CA SER A 15 -8.98 -12.03 22.02
C SER A 15 -8.21 -13.14 22.73
N MET A 16 -8.42 -13.33 24.04
CA MET A 16 -7.74 -14.41 24.76
C MET A 16 -8.21 -15.79 24.30
N ASP A 17 -9.52 -15.98 24.02
CA ASP A 17 -10.08 -17.24 23.57
C ASP A 17 -9.55 -17.66 22.20
N ALA A 18 -9.53 -16.72 21.24
CA ALA A 18 -9.05 -16.99 19.88
C ALA A 18 -7.55 -17.32 19.88
N VAL A 19 -6.74 -16.54 20.60
CA VAL A 19 -5.30 -16.80 20.72
C VAL A 19 -5.03 -18.11 21.44
N GLN A 20 -5.75 -18.41 22.51
CA GLN A 20 -5.62 -19.67 23.25
C GLN A 20 -5.99 -20.88 22.39
N LYS A 21 -7.10 -20.80 21.65
CA LYS A 21 -7.55 -21.85 20.73
C LYS A 21 -6.54 -22.08 19.60
N ALA A 22 -6.04 -21.01 18.98
CA ALA A 22 -5.04 -21.08 17.92
C ALA A 22 -3.65 -21.52 18.42
N LYS A 23 -3.41 -21.50 19.74
CA LYS A 23 -2.09 -21.71 20.38
C LYS A 23 -1.00 -20.80 19.80
N SER A 24 -1.41 -19.65 19.29
CA SER A 24 -0.54 -18.67 18.62
C SER A 24 -1.25 -17.33 18.51
N GLY A 25 -0.55 -16.24 18.76
CA GLY A 25 -1.07 -14.89 18.62
C GLY A 25 -0.62 -13.94 19.72
N HIS A 26 -1.16 -12.74 19.73
CA HIS A 26 -0.74 -11.64 20.59
C HIS A 26 -1.96 -11.12 21.37
N PRO A 27 -2.26 -11.66 22.57
CA PRO A 27 -3.45 -11.26 23.32
C PRO A 27 -3.25 -9.94 24.09
N GLY A 28 -2.00 -9.59 24.42
CA GLY A 28 -1.68 -8.53 25.37
C GLY A 28 -2.15 -7.14 24.93
N ALA A 29 -1.82 -6.70 23.71
CA ALA A 29 -2.24 -5.41 23.19
C ALA A 29 -3.78 -5.29 23.02
N PRO A 30 -4.51 -6.27 22.44
CA PRO A 30 -5.97 -6.26 22.42
C PRO A 30 -6.62 -6.13 23.79
N MET A 31 -6.09 -6.80 24.80
CA MET A 31 -6.60 -6.72 26.17
C MET A 31 -6.32 -5.37 26.82
N GLY A 32 -5.14 -4.78 26.56
CA GLY A 32 -4.75 -3.46 27.05
C GLY A 32 -5.57 -2.33 26.44
N MET A 33 -5.78 -2.37 25.14
CA MET A 33 -6.44 -1.30 24.39
C MET A 33 -7.98 -1.41 24.32
N ALA A 34 -8.58 -2.42 24.93
CA ALA A 34 -10.01 -2.70 24.81
C ALA A 34 -10.91 -1.53 25.23
N ASP A 35 -10.58 -0.80 26.33
CA ASP A 35 -11.37 0.34 26.79
C ASP A 35 -11.27 1.54 25.83
N ILE A 36 -10.09 1.80 25.28
CA ILE A 36 -9.88 2.86 24.27
C ILE A 36 -10.69 2.55 23.01
N ALA A 37 -10.64 1.30 22.55
CA ALA A 37 -11.36 0.85 21.37
C ALA A 37 -12.88 0.92 21.57
N GLU A 38 -13.38 0.57 22.76
CA GLU A 38 -14.79 0.68 23.10
C GLU A 38 -15.28 2.13 22.96
N VAL A 39 -14.58 3.09 23.56
CA VAL A 39 -14.97 4.50 23.47
C VAL A 39 -14.91 5.02 22.04
N LEU A 40 -13.84 4.69 21.30
CA LEU A 40 -13.69 5.17 19.93
C LEU A 40 -14.80 4.62 19.02
N TRP A 41 -15.04 3.33 19.04
CA TRP A 41 -15.95 2.67 18.10
C TRP A 41 -17.43 2.91 18.43
N ASN A 42 -17.79 2.97 19.71
CA ASN A 42 -19.18 3.21 20.10
C ASN A 42 -19.60 4.69 20.03
N ASP A 43 -18.70 5.64 20.34
CA ASP A 43 -19.11 7.04 20.50
C ASP A 43 -18.61 7.96 19.37
N HIS A 44 -17.55 7.61 18.65
CA HIS A 44 -16.84 8.56 17.80
C HIS A 44 -16.63 8.13 16.34
N LEU A 45 -16.44 6.83 16.09
CA LEU A 45 -16.13 6.33 14.75
C LEU A 45 -17.39 6.35 13.86
N LYS A 46 -17.32 7.09 12.78
CA LYS A 46 -18.37 7.15 11.76
C LYS A 46 -18.19 5.99 10.76
N HIS A 47 -18.98 4.93 10.90
CA HIS A 47 -18.91 3.75 10.06
C HIS A 47 -20.28 3.11 9.83
N ASN A 48 -20.40 2.30 8.77
CA ASN A 48 -21.57 1.46 8.53
C ASN A 48 -21.14 0.01 8.33
N PRO A 49 -21.43 -0.91 9.27
CA PRO A 49 -21.07 -2.32 9.14
C PRO A 49 -21.62 -3.02 7.90
N THR A 50 -22.74 -2.54 7.35
CA THR A 50 -23.36 -3.11 6.15
C THR A 50 -22.84 -2.52 4.85
N ASN A 51 -22.02 -1.44 4.92
CA ASN A 51 -21.36 -0.84 3.76
C ASN A 51 -19.95 -0.35 4.14
N SER A 52 -19.01 -1.29 4.19
CA SER A 52 -17.60 -1.03 4.49
C SER A 52 -16.88 -0.15 3.45
N ASN A 53 -17.51 0.11 2.30
CA ASN A 53 -16.96 0.93 1.21
C ASN A 53 -17.59 2.34 1.13
N TRP A 54 -18.44 2.73 2.08
CA TRP A 54 -19.00 4.08 2.12
C TRP A 54 -17.90 5.15 2.02
N ALA A 55 -18.05 6.07 1.08
CA ALA A 55 -16.98 7.00 0.71
C ALA A 55 -16.55 7.91 1.88
N ASP A 56 -17.51 8.42 2.67
CA ASP A 56 -17.24 9.37 3.78
C ASP A 56 -17.22 8.70 5.16
N ARG A 57 -16.98 7.37 5.24
CA ARG A 57 -16.71 6.69 6.52
C ARG A 57 -15.40 7.16 7.11
N ASP A 58 -15.26 7.17 8.43
CA ASP A 58 -13.97 7.29 9.08
C ASP A 58 -13.12 6.04 8.78
N ARG A 59 -11.80 6.21 8.74
CA ARG A 59 -10.84 5.10 8.55
C ARG A 59 -10.23 4.73 9.88
N PHE A 60 -10.23 3.44 10.21
CA PHE A 60 -9.55 2.90 11.38
C PHE A 60 -8.38 2.01 10.97
N VAL A 61 -7.18 2.33 11.45
CA VAL A 61 -5.96 1.58 11.15
C VAL A 61 -5.35 1.04 12.45
N LEU A 62 -5.19 -0.27 12.51
CA LEU A 62 -4.44 -0.92 13.58
C LEU A 62 -2.97 -1.08 13.13
N SER A 63 -2.12 -0.09 13.44
CA SER A 63 -0.70 -0.09 13.02
C SER A 63 0.13 -1.14 13.78
N ASN A 64 -0.20 -1.43 15.03
CA ASN A 64 0.32 -2.58 15.78
C ASN A 64 -0.45 -3.86 15.41
N GLY A 65 -0.36 -4.24 14.12
CA GLY A 65 -1.15 -5.31 13.50
C GLY A 65 -0.99 -6.70 14.11
N HIS A 66 0.04 -6.95 14.92
CA HIS A 66 0.16 -8.16 15.70
C HIS A 66 -1.00 -8.32 16.72
N GLY A 67 -1.56 -7.21 17.22
CA GLY A 67 -2.78 -7.20 18.05
C GLY A 67 -4.08 -7.39 17.24
N SER A 68 -4.05 -8.17 16.17
CA SER A 68 -5.13 -8.31 15.17
C SER A 68 -6.49 -8.70 15.75
N MET A 69 -6.52 -9.45 16.85
CA MET A 69 -7.77 -9.81 17.51
C MET A 69 -8.55 -8.59 18.02
N LEU A 70 -7.91 -7.44 18.25
CA LEU A 70 -8.61 -6.22 18.57
C LEU A 70 -9.57 -5.82 17.44
N ILE A 71 -9.06 -5.65 16.21
CA ILE A 71 -9.91 -5.25 15.08
C ILE A 71 -10.91 -6.33 14.71
N TYR A 72 -10.55 -7.61 14.77
CA TYR A 72 -11.50 -8.70 14.47
C TYR A 72 -12.64 -8.76 15.48
N SER A 73 -12.35 -8.57 16.77
CA SER A 73 -13.39 -8.49 17.80
C SER A 73 -14.32 -7.28 17.57
N LEU A 74 -13.77 -6.12 17.22
CA LEU A 74 -14.54 -4.93 16.91
C LEU A 74 -15.45 -5.11 15.70
N LEU A 75 -14.92 -5.66 14.59
CA LEU A 75 -15.71 -5.93 13.38
C LEU A 75 -16.84 -6.91 13.67
N HIS A 76 -16.55 -8.01 14.40
CA HIS A 76 -17.56 -8.98 14.78
C HIS A 76 -18.66 -8.37 15.67
N LEU A 77 -18.27 -7.66 16.72
CA LEU A 77 -19.22 -7.11 17.70
C LEU A 77 -20.09 -6.00 17.12
N THR A 78 -19.55 -5.15 16.25
CA THR A 78 -20.28 -4.01 15.67
C THR A 78 -21.21 -4.43 14.51
N GLY A 79 -21.12 -5.66 14.01
CA GLY A 79 -22.05 -6.20 13.02
C GLY A 79 -21.55 -6.24 11.58
N TYR A 80 -20.24 -6.17 11.34
CA TYR A 80 -19.66 -6.49 10.02
C TYR A 80 -19.83 -7.99 9.71
N ASP A 81 -19.70 -8.38 8.42
CA ASP A 81 -19.76 -9.78 7.99
C ASP A 81 -18.53 -10.58 8.43
N LEU A 82 -18.37 -10.70 9.75
CA LEU A 82 -17.34 -11.49 10.40
C LEU A 82 -17.95 -12.33 11.51
N SER A 83 -18.29 -13.58 11.21
CA SER A 83 -19.00 -14.47 12.15
C SER A 83 -18.13 -14.92 13.32
N ILE A 84 -18.77 -15.39 14.40
CA ILE A 84 -18.06 -15.99 15.55
C ILE A 84 -17.25 -17.23 15.15
N ASP A 85 -17.65 -17.92 14.08
CA ASP A 85 -16.91 -19.09 13.59
C ASP A 85 -15.62 -18.66 12.87
N GLU A 86 -15.61 -17.50 12.22
CA GLU A 86 -14.37 -16.90 11.70
C GLU A 86 -13.43 -16.47 12.85
N ILE A 87 -13.95 -15.92 13.93
CA ILE A 87 -13.16 -15.64 15.15
C ILE A 87 -12.57 -16.94 15.73
N LYS A 88 -13.35 -18.02 15.79
CA LYS A 88 -12.87 -19.35 16.23
C LYS A 88 -11.80 -19.94 15.30
N ASN A 89 -11.77 -19.51 14.03
CA ASN A 89 -10.80 -19.94 13.02
C ASN A 89 -9.59 -18.99 12.90
N PHE A 90 -9.36 -18.14 13.90
CA PHE A 90 -8.21 -17.25 13.95
C PHE A 90 -6.90 -17.99 13.64
N ARG A 91 -6.10 -17.43 12.71
CA ARG A 91 -4.83 -17.98 12.21
C ARG A 91 -4.93 -19.34 11.50
N GLN A 92 -6.12 -19.77 11.10
CA GLN A 92 -6.24 -20.96 10.28
C GLN A 92 -6.15 -20.60 8.78
N LEU A 93 -5.71 -21.57 7.98
CA LEU A 93 -5.57 -21.38 6.53
C LEU A 93 -6.94 -21.02 5.91
N HIS A 94 -6.96 -19.99 5.09
CA HIS A 94 -8.14 -19.44 4.42
C HIS A 94 -9.21 -18.79 5.32
N ALA A 95 -8.96 -18.62 6.62
CA ALA A 95 -9.87 -17.86 7.49
C ALA A 95 -9.87 -16.36 7.16
N LYS A 96 -11.00 -15.68 7.37
CA LYS A 96 -11.10 -14.21 7.28
C LYS A 96 -10.29 -13.47 8.36
N THR A 97 -9.74 -14.22 9.34
CA THR A 97 -8.99 -13.71 10.48
C THR A 97 -7.53 -14.19 10.48
N PRO A 98 -6.70 -13.81 9.51
CA PRO A 98 -5.28 -14.13 9.50
C PRO A 98 -4.55 -13.54 10.70
N GLY A 99 -3.32 -13.98 10.96
CA GLY A 99 -2.53 -13.59 12.14
C GLY A 99 -2.25 -12.09 12.28
N HIS A 100 -2.30 -11.36 11.18
CA HIS A 100 -2.22 -9.90 11.10
C HIS A 100 -3.33 -9.43 10.15
N PRO A 101 -3.90 -8.23 10.31
CA PRO A 101 -4.96 -7.75 9.43
C PRO A 101 -4.50 -7.69 7.98
N GLU A 102 -5.27 -8.27 7.08
CA GLU A 102 -5.00 -8.25 5.65
C GLU A 102 -6.18 -7.62 4.89
N TYR A 103 -5.87 -6.60 4.08
CA TYR A 103 -6.85 -5.92 3.24
C TYR A 103 -7.50 -6.91 2.25
N GLY A 104 -8.84 -6.87 2.17
CA GLY A 104 -9.62 -7.74 1.30
C GLY A 104 -9.97 -9.11 1.90
N TYR A 105 -9.60 -9.43 3.15
CA TYR A 105 -9.99 -10.66 3.85
C TYR A 105 -11.25 -10.49 4.69
N ALA A 106 -11.27 -9.48 5.54
CA ALA A 106 -12.46 -9.10 6.30
C ALA A 106 -12.88 -7.68 5.95
N ASP A 107 -14.17 -7.47 5.72
CA ASP A 107 -14.74 -6.15 5.48
C ASP A 107 -14.48 -5.23 6.68
N GLY A 108 -14.10 -3.97 6.43
CA GLY A 108 -13.73 -3.00 7.46
C GLY A 108 -12.24 -2.99 7.83
N VAL A 109 -11.42 -3.90 7.27
CA VAL A 109 -9.94 -3.83 7.35
C VAL A 109 -9.44 -2.89 6.26
N GLU A 110 -9.03 -1.68 6.64
CA GLU A 110 -8.65 -0.61 5.71
C GLU A 110 -7.26 -0.81 5.07
N THR A 111 -6.38 -1.56 5.70
CA THR A 111 -5.02 -1.81 5.20
C THR A 111 -4.41 -3.08 5.82
N THR A 112 -3.49 -3.70 5.10
CA THR A 112 -2.66 -4.79 5.63
C THR A 112 -1.59 -4.23 6.55
N THR A 113 -1.54 -4.72 7.79
CA THR A 113 -0.52 -4.37 8.78
C THR A 113 0.20 -5.61 9.31
N GLY A 114 1.17 -5.42 10.20
CA GLY A 114 2.06 -6.46 10.70
C GLY A 114 3.51 -6.02 10.63
N PRO A 115 4.05 -5.58 9.47
CA PRO A 115 5.30 -4.81 9.45
C PRO A 115 5.07 -3.46 10.14
N LEU A 116 5.73 -3.26 11.30
CA LEU A 116 5.53 -2.07 12.13
C LEU A 116 5.90 -0.78 11.39
N GLY A 117 5.21 0.32 11.68
CA GLY A 117 5.39 1.61 11.01
C GLY A 117 4.61 1.76 9.68
N GLN A 118 4.24 0.66 9.02
CA GLN A 118 3.47 0.73 7.76
C GLN A 118 2.06 1.26 7.99
N GLY A 119 1.35 0.80 9.04
CA GLY A 119 -0.02 1.22 9.31
C GLY A 119 -0.15 2.72 9.57
N ILE A 120 0.69 3.31 10.43
CA ILE A 120 0.66 4.78 10.66
C ILE A 120 0.99 5.54 9.38
N SER A 121 1.91 5.03 8.54
CA SER A 121 2.25 5.66 7.27
C SER A 121 1.08 5.58 6.27
N ASN A 122 0.37 4.44 6.21
CA ASN A 122 -0.86 4.34 5.40
C ASN A 122 -1.94 5.31 5.93
N ALA A 123 -2.11 5.43 7.25
CA ALA A 123 -3.06 6.39 7.85
C ALA A 123 -2.74 7.85 7.48
N VAL A 124 -1.45 8.21 7.45
CA VAL A 124 -1.01 9.54 6.95
C VAL A 124 -1.40 9.70 5.47
N GLY A 125 -1.19 8.68 4.65
CA GLY A 125 -1.61 8.68 3.25
C GLY A 125 -3.12 8.85 3.07
N MET A 126 -3.93 8.15 3.87
CA MET A 126 -5.39 8.29 3.87
C MET A 126 -5.82 9.72 4.26
N ALA A 127 -5.18 10.32 5.26
CA ALA A 127 -5.46 11.70 5.67
C ALA A 127 -5.03 12.74 4.60
N ILE A 128 -3.96 12.48 3.84
CA ILE A 128 -3.58 13.32 2.68
C ILE A 128 -4.66 13.23 1.60
N ALA A 129 -5.15 12.03 1.30
CA ALA A 129 -6.20 11.83 0.30
C ALA A 129 -7.52 12.52 0.72
N GLU A 130 -7.95 12.34 1.96
CA GLU A 130 -9.14 13.03 2.50
C GLU A 130 -9.01 14.55 2.32
N ARG A 131 -7.90 15.13 2.80
CA ARG A 131 -7.67 16.58 2.74
C ARG A 131 -7.67 17.12 1.31
N THR A 132 -7.09 16.36 0.37
CA THR A 132 -7.03 16.72 -1.05
C THR A 132 -8.42 16.65 -1.69
N LEU A 133 -9.15 15.56 -1.47
CA LEU A 133 -10.50 15.39 -2.00
C LEU A 133 -11.48 16.40 -1.40
N ALA A 134 -11.37 16.70 -0.11
CA ALA A 134 -12.17 17.75 0.54
C ALA A 134 -11.93 19.12 -0.11
N ALA A 135 -10.68 19.44 -0.44
CA ALA A 135 -10.34 20.69 -1.13
C ALA A 135 -10.87 20.75 -2.58
N HIS A 136 -10.95 19.62 -3.27
CA HIS A 136 -11.47 19.55 -4.64
C HIS A 136 -13.00 19.60 -4.67
N PHE A 137 -13.67 18.84 -3.80
CA PHE A 137 -15.09 18.54 -3.94
C PHE A 137 -15.99 19.29 -2.96
N ASN A 138 -15.52 19.69 -1.77
CA ASN A 138 -16.37 20.43 -0.85
C ASN A 138 -16.65 21.84 -1.40
N LYS A 139 -17.92 22.24 -1.31
CA LYS A 139 -18.41 23.56 -1.73
C LYS A 139 -19.04 24.27 -0.54
N THR A 140 -19.21 25.58 -0.63
CA THR A 140 -19.90 26.36 0.41
C THR A 140 -21.28 25.79 0.67
N GLY A 141 -21.54 25.36 1.90
CA GLY A 141 -22.80 24.71 2.29
C GLY A 141 -22.87 23.21 2.04
N HIS A 142 -21.87 22.61 1.38
CA HIS A 142 -21.83 21.19 1.04
C HIS A 142 -20.47 20.57 1.39
N SER A 143 -20.40 19.87 2.51
CA SER A 143 -19.25 19.05 2.90
C SER A 143 -19.57 17.58 2.65
N ILE A 144 -19.10 17.04 1.52
CA ILE A 144 -19.29 15.63 1.13
C ILE A 144 -18.10 14.76 1.46
N VAL A 145 -16.93 15.36 1.75
CA VAL A 145 -15.72 14.70 2.23
C VAL A 145 -15.36 15.30 3.59
N ASP A 146 -15.71 14.61 4.67
CA ASP A 146 -15.53 15.11 6.04
C ASP A 146 -15.39 13.95 7.04
N HIS A 147 -14.32 13.17 6.89
CA HIS A 147 -14.06 12.03 7.75
C HIS A 147 -12.67 12.08 8.38
N TYR A 148 -12.52 11.38 9.48
CA TYR A 148 -11.27 11.23 10.21
C TYR A 148 -10.55 9.95 9.83
N THR A 149 -9.24 9.95 10.05
CA THR A 149 -8.42 8.74 10.06
C THR A 149 -7.92 8.53 11.49
N TYR A 150 -8.32 7.43 12.11
CA TYR A 150 -7.88 7.00 13.42
C TYR A 150 -6.84 5.90 13.30
N VAL A 151 -5.78 5.95 14.09
CA VAL A 151 -4.74 4.92 14.08
C VAL A 151 -4.31 4.54 15.47
N PHE A 152 -4.28 3.23 15.76
CA PHE A 152 -3.71 2.67 16.99
C PHE A 152 -2.29 2.18 16.71
N MET A 153 -1.34 2.48 17.59
CA MET A 153 0.06 2.11 17.47
C MET A 153 0.70 1.88 18.83
N GLY A 154 1.59 0.90 18.90
CA GLY A 154 2.38 0.61 20.11
C GLY A 154 3.80 1.17 20.00
N ASP A 155 4.60 0.92 21.03
CA ASP A 155 6.00 1.36 21.14
C ASP A 155 6.85 0.95 19.93
N GLY A 156 6.73 -0.30 19.47
CA GLY A 156 7.46 -0.80 18.30
C GLY A 156 7.14 -0.05 17.02
N CYS A 157 5.89 0.42 16.82
CA CYS A 157 5.56 1.27 15.69
C CYS A 157 6.33 2.59 15.74
N LEU A 158 6.54 3.15 16.93
CA LEU A 158 7.21 4.43 17.12
C LEU A 158 8.74 4.35 17.09
N MET A 159 9.31 3.13 17.20
CA MET A 159 10.74 2.87 17.03
C MET A 159 11.16 2.82 15.57
N GLU A 160 10.24 2.42 14.66
CA GLU A 160 10.52 2.31 13.23
C GLU A 160 10.90 3.66 12.61
N GLY A 161 11.99 3.70 11.83
CA GLY A 161 12.41 4.90 11.09
C GLY A 161 11.32 5.45 10.17
N LEU A 162 10.56 4.56 9.55
CA LEU A 162 9.42 4.88 8.70
C LEU A 162 8.38 5.76 9.41
N SER A 163 8.11 5.52 10.69
CA SER A 163 7.16 6.33 11.47
C SER A 163 7.64 7.77 11.67
N HIS A 164 8.96 7.98 11.81
CA HIS A 164 9.54 9.33 11.86
C HIS A 164 9.33 10.09 10.54
N GLU A 165 9.50 9.41 9.40
CA GLU A 165 9.29 9.99 8.08
C GLU A 165 7.83 10.42 7.89
N ALA A 166 6.89 9.50 8.16
CA ALA A 166 5.46 9.73 7.96
C ALA A 166 4.89 10.76 8.95
N CYS A 167 5.19 10.64 10.25
CA CYS A 167 4.68 11.56 11.27
C CYS A 167 5.24 12.97 11.12
N SER A 168 6.50 13.13 10.72
CA SER A 168 7.07 14.43 10.38
C SER A 168 6.34 15.07 9.20
N MET A 169 6.01 14.30 8.16
CA MET A 169 5.26 14.77 6.99
C MET A 169 3.83 15.17 7.37
N ALA A 170 3.16 14.39 8.21
CA ALA A 170 1.80 14.68 8.68
C ALA A 170 1.71 16.03 9.39
N GLY A 171 2.67 16.31 10.28
CA GLY A 171 2.74 17.61 10.97
C GLY A 171 3.12 18.77 10.05
N THR A 172 3.99 18.52 9.05
CA THR A 172 4.34 19.52 8.03
C THR A 172 3.14 19.90 7.17
N LEU A 173 2.29 18.93 6.83
CA LEU A 173 1.07 19.17 6.04
C LEU A 173 -0.12 19.68 6.87
N GLY A 174 -0.06 19.62 8.21
CA GLY A 174 -1.16 20.04 9.06
C GLY A 174 -2.40 19.15 8.92
N LEU A 175 -2.25 17.83 8.99
CA LEU A 175 -3.35 16.88 8.77
C LEU A 175 -4.29 16.79 9.99
N GLY A 176 -5.13 17.79 10.19
CA GLY A 176 -5.96 17.95 11.39
C GLY A 176 -7.05 16.88 11.60
N LYS A 177 -7.32 16.03 10.62
CA LYS A 177 -8.24 14.90 10.75
C LYS A 177 -7.54 13.55 10.96
N LEU A 178 -6.23 13.55 11.21
CA LEU A 178 -5.47 12.38 11.63
C LEU A 178 -5.36 12.38 13.16
N ILE A 179 -5.93 11.35 13.81
CA ILE A 179 -5.88 11.15 15.25
C ILE A 179 -5.23 9.81 15.55
N ALA A 180 -4.05 9.86 16.16
CA ALA A 180 -3.26 8.69 16.53
C ALA A 180 -3.34 8.43 18.04
N PHE A 181 -3.48 7.16 18.42
CA PHE A 181 -3.41 6.70 19.80
C PHE A 181 -2.12 5.92 19.98
N TRP A 182 -1.32 6.33 20.93
CA TRP A 182 -0.15 5.56 21.35
C TRP A 182 -0.48 4.74 22.58
N ASP A 183 -0.42 3.42 22.43
CA ASP A 183 -0.49 2.43 23.51
C ASP A 183 0.82 2.45 24.29
N ASP A 184 0.88 3.35 25.29
CA ASP A 184 2.03 3.56 26.18
C ASP A 184 1.96 2.54 27.33
N ASN A 185 2.38 1.32 27.05
CA ASN A 185 2.36 0.22 28.01
C ASN A 185 3.75 -0.22 28.52
N ASP A 186 4.83 0.41 28.02
CA ASP A 186 6.23 0.20 28.40
C ASP A 186 6.78 -1.23 28.10
N ILE A 187 6.08 -2.03 27.24
CA ILE A 187 6.43 -3.43 26.97
C ILE A 187 6.54 -3.70 25.48
N SER A 188 7.63 -4.34 25.10
CA SER A 188 7.79 -5.00 23.80
C SER A 188 8.01 -6.51 24.00
N ILE A 189 8.27 -7.25 22.93
CA ILE A 189 8.47 -8.70 22.99
C ILE A 189 9.71 -9.10 23.82
N ASP A 190 10.72 -8.26 23.89
CA ASP A 190 11.97 -8.49 24.65
C ASP A 190 11.89 -8.02 26.11
N GLY A 191 10.80 -7.33 26.51
CA GLY A 191 10.62 -6.83 27.86
C GLY A 191 10.33 -5.34 27.95
N HIS A 192 10.73 -4.70 29.05
CA HIS A 192 10.58 -3.27 29.25
C HIS A 192 11.45 -2.46 28.29
N ILE A 193 10.83 -1.49 27.60
CA ILE A 193 11.49 -0.73 26.51
C ILE A 193 12.53 0.27 26.99
N GLY A 194 12.63 0.55 28.29
CA GLY A 194 13.50 1.58 28.85
C GLY A 194 15.00 1.44 28.53
N ASP A 195 15.46 0.25 28.13
CA ASP A 195 16.84 -0.01 27.77
C ASP A 195 17.17 0.33 26.31
N TRP A 196 16.17 0.52 25.44
CA TRP A 196 16.34 0.78 24.00
C TRP A 196 15.41 1.83 23.40
N MET A 197 14.54 2.44 24.20
CA MET A 197 13.66 3.53 23.75
C MET A 197 13.60 4.65 24.79
N GLU A 198 13.94 5.86 24.38
CA GLU A 198 13.76 7.05 25.20
C GLU A 198 12.28 7.43 25.35
N LYS A 199 11.90 7.82 26.56
CA LYS A 199 10.51 8.19 26.90
C LYS A 199 10.05 9.56 26.35
N GLY A 200 10.78 10.12 25.39
CA GLY A 200 10.54 11.46 24.85
C GLY A 200 9.48 11.55 23.74
N VAL A 201 8.60 10.55 23.58
CA VAL A 201 7.58 10.51 22.50
C VAL A 201 6.72 11.77 22.43
N PRO A 202 6.14 12.30 23.53
CA PRO A 202 5.36 13.54 23.48
C PRO A 202 6.16 14.74 22.98
N GLY A 203 7.42 14.86 23.39
CA GLY A 203 8.34 15.92 22.95
C GLY A 203 8.68 15.80 21.47
N ARG A 204 8.94 14.57 21.00
CA ARG A 204 9.23 14.25 19.60
C ARG A 204 8.06 14.66 18.69
N PHE A 205 6.83 14.28 19.04
CA PHE A 205 5.65 14.63 18.24
C PHE A 205 5.34 16.14 18.27
N LYS A 206 5.55 16.82 19.41
CA LYS A 206 5.50 18.28 19.44
C LYS A 206 6.51 18.92 18.48
N SER A 207 7.72 18.36 18.36
CA SER A 207 8.72 18.85 17.41
C SER A 207 8.34 18.60 15.94
N TYR A 208 7.48 17.61 15.66
CA TYR A 208 6.87 17.39 14.36
C TYR A 208 5.66 18.30 14.08
N ASN A 209 5.35 19.24 14.94
CA ASN A 209 4.17 20.11 14.85
C ASN A 209 2.82 19.39 15.07
N TRP A 210 2.80 18.30 15.82
CA TRP A 210 1.57 17.63 16.24
C TRP A 210 0.97 18.29 17.48
N HIS A 211 -0.35 18.26 17.60
CA HIS A 211 -1.06 18.41 18.85
C HIS A 211 -0.87 17.13 19.67
N VAL A 212 -0.54 17.26 20.97
CA VAL A 212 -0.22 16.12 21.82
C VAL A 212 -1.01 16.20 23.11
N ILE A 213 -1.86 15.21 23.36
CA ILE A 213 -2.60 15.01 24.60
C ILE A 213 -1.89 13.90 25.37
N ALA A 214 -1.18 14.28 26.43
CA ALA A 214 -0.34 13.36 27.19
C ALA A 214 -1.06 12.80 28.43
N ASP A 215 -0.53 11.70 28.96
CA ASP A 215 -0.91 11.12 30.26
C ASP A 215 -2.42 10.76 30.39
N VAL A 216 -3.05 10.33 29.31
CA VAL A 216 -4.44 9.85 29.31
C VAL A 216 -4.50 8.44 29.93
N ASP A 217 -5.30 8.22 30.96
CA ASP A 217 -5.58 6.88 31.45
C ASP A 217 -6.41 6.10 30.40
N GLY A 218 -5.78 5.13 29.73
CA GLY A 218 -6.41 4.33 28.69
C GLY A 218 -7.47 3.36 29.20
N HIS A 219 -7.58 3.20 30.51
CA HIS A 219 -8.61 2.37 31.17
C HIS A 219 -9.76 3.18 31.80
N ASP A 220 -9.71 4.52 31.69
CA ASP A 220 -10.80 5.43 32.08
C ASP A 220 -11.56 5.91 30.83
N PRO A 221 -12.77 5.40 30.56
CA PRO A 221 -13.56 5.83 29.40
C PRO A 221 -13.87 7.33 29.36
N VAL A 222 -13.95 7.98 30.52
CA VAL A 222 -14.22 9.42 30.62
C VAL A 222 -13.00 10.21 30.14
N ALA A 223 -11.80 9.81 30.58
CA ALA A 223 -10.56 10.45 30.13
C ALA A 223 -10.31 10.23 28.63
N VAL A 224 -10.54 9.02 28.13
CA VAL A 224 -10.41 8.69 26.70
C VAL A 224 -11.39 9.50 25.86
N ASN A 225 -12.67 9.56 26.25
CA ASN A 225 -13.67 10.38 25.57
C ASN A 225 -13.29 11.86 25.53
N ALA A 226 -12.84 12.42 26.65
CA ALA A 226 -12.42 13.83 26.73
C ALA A 226 -11.24 14.11 25.77
N ALA A 227 -10.27 13.20 25.71
CA ALA A 227 -9.12 13.33 24.81
C ALA A 227 -9.54 13.29 23.32
N ILE A 228 -10.48 12.41 22.95
CA ILE A 228 -10.99 12.34 21.56
C ILE A 228 -11.74 13.64 21.21
N VAL A 229 -12.57 14.15 22.10
CA VAL A 229 -13.29 15.43 21.89
C VAL A 229 -12.30 16.58 21.73
N GLU A 230 -11.25 16.66 22.56
CA GLU A 230 -10.19 17.66 22.44
C GLU A 230 -9.45 17.51 21.10
N ALA A 231 -9.06 16.28 20.71
CA ALA A 231 -8.42 16.01 19.44
C ALA A 231 -9.27 16.47 18.23
N LYS A 232 -10.57 16.17 18.24
CA LYS A 232 -11.52 16.58 17.18
C LYS A 232 -11.74 18.09 17.13
N SER A 233 -11.48 18.83 18.21
CA SER A 233 -11.56 20.29 18.23
C SER A 233 -10.39 20.97 17.51
N ASN A 234 -9.25 20.30 17.42
CA ASN A 234 -8.05 20.78 16.73
C ASN A 234 -8.11 20.37 15.23
N LYS A 235 -8.28 21.37 14.36
CA LYS A 235 -8.43 21.17 12.92
C LYS A 235 -7.14 21.38 12.11
N ASP A 236 -6.12 21.95 12.74
CA ASP A 236 -4.93 22.46 12.04
C ASP A 236 -3.73 21.54 12.11
N LYS A 237 -3.76 20.56 13.02
CA LYS A 237 -2.62 19.67 13.29
C LYS A 237 -3.09 18.25 13.52
N PRO A 238 -2.33 17.23 13.09
CA PRO A 238 -2.59 15.88 13.53
C PRO A 238 -2.45 15.78 15.06
N THR A 239 -3.22 14.90 15.69
CA THR A 239 -3.21 14.74 17.15
C THR A 239 -2.67 13.38 17.55
N LEU A 240 -1.73 13.38 18.51
CA LEU A 240 -1.30 12.19 19.23
C LEU A 240 -1.95 12.19 20.62
N ILE A 241 -2.70 11.14 20.93
CA ILE A 241 -3.22 10.84 22.27
C ILE A 241 -2.31 9.78 22.89
N CYS A 242 -1.59 10.11 23.95
CA CYS A 242 -0.72 9.18 24.67
C CYS A 242 -1.55 8.49 25.74
N THR A 243 -1.92 7.24 25.50
CA THR A 243 -2.80 6.46 26.38
C THR A 243 -1.99 5.47 27.20
N ARG A 244 -1.93 5.68 28.51
CA ARG A 244 -1.33 4.70 29.42
C ARG A 244 -2.23 3.51 29.57
N THR A 245 -1.70 2.34 29.27
CA THR A 245 -2.39 1.07 29.38
C THR A 245 -1.56 0.04 30.13
N VAL A 246 -2.19 -1.10 30.39
CA VAL A 246 -1.52 -2.29 30.92
C VAL A 246 -1.69 -3.41 29.91
N ILE A 247 -0.58 -3.83 29.28
CA ILE A 247 -0.61 -4.97 28.38
C ILE A 247 -1.17 -6.21 29.09
N GLY A 248 -2.06 -6.97 28.45
CA GLY A 248 -2.69 -8.13 29.07
C GLY A 248 -3.63 -7.77 30.24
N PHE A 249 -4.24 -6.59 30.23
CA PHE A 249 -5.12 -6.13 31.30
C PHE A 249 -6.17 -7.17 31.67
N GLY A 250 -6.22 -7.48 32.99
CA GLY A 250 -7.13 -8.48 33.54
C GLY A 250 -6.48 -9.85 33.77
N ALA A 251 -5.27 -10.12 33.26
CA ALA A 251 -4.54 -11.34 33.53
C ALA A 251 -3.79 -11.24 34.89
N PRO A 252 -4.16 -11.97 35.94
CA PRO A 252 -3.64 -11.75 37.30
C PRO A 252 -2.13 -11.88 37.44
N ASN A 253 -1.51 -12.78 36.67
CA ASN A 253 -0.08 -13.07 36.77
C ASN A 253 0.74 -12.54 35.59
N LEU A 254 0.13 -12.27 34.43
CA LEU A 254 0.83 -11.91 33.20
C LEU A 254 0.63 -10.45 32.77
N ALA A 255 -0.36 -9.73 33.33
CA ALA A 255 -0.58 -8.32 33.00
C ALA A 255 0.67 -7.49 33.31
N GLY A 256 1.03 -6.58 32.39
CA GLY A 256 2.21 -5.73 32.52
C GLY A 256 3.55 -6.44 32.25
N THR A 257 3.52 -7.65 31.73
CA THR A 257 4.73 -8.42 31.39
C THR A 257 4.82 -8.72 29.90
N HIS A 258 6.00 -9.02 29.42
CA HIS A 258 6.24 -9.42 28.02
C HIS A 258 5.69 -10.84 27.72
N ASP A 259 5.43 -11.66 28.72
CA ASP A 259 4.94 -13.03 28.52
C ASP A 259 3.56 -13.10 27.85
N CYS A 260 2.71 -12.06 28.04
CA CYS A 260 1.43 -11.94 27.34
C CYS A 260 1.50 -11.18 26.01
N HIS A 261 2.68 -10.68 25.62
CA HIS A 261 2.84 -9.91 24.38
C HIS A 261 2.52 -10.78 23.16
N GLY A 262 3.25 -11.87 22.96
CA GLY A 262 3.24 -12.67 21.72
C GLY A 262 2.95 -14.16 21.92
N ALA A 263 2.37 -14.55 23.07
CA ALA A 263 2.05 -15.93 23.40
C ALA A 263 0.65 -16.07 24.00
N PRO A 264 -0.01 -17.25 23.85
CA PRO A 264 -1.23 -17.55 24.58
C PRO A 264 -1.01 -17.45 26.09
N LEU A 265 -2.02 -16.99 26.83
CA LEU A 265 -1.95 -16.87 28.29
C LEU A 265 -1.82 -18.24 29.00
N GLY A 266 -2.30 -19.31 28.37
CA GLY A 266 -2.45 -20.63 28.97
C GLY A 266 -3.83 -20.83 29.64
N GLU A 267 -4.33 -22.07 29.65
CA GLU A 267 -5.70 -22.37 30.09
C GLU A 267 -5.97 -21.93 31.53
N GLU A 268 -4.98 -22.13 32.44
CA GLU A 268 -5.11 -21.73 33.83
C GLU A 268 -5.19 -20.21 34.00
N GLU A 269 -4.37 -19.46 33.25
CA GLU A 269 -4.37 -17.98 33.31
C GLU A 269 -5.62 -17.40 32.64
N VAL A 270 -6.11 -18.00 31.55
CA VAL A 270 -7.40 -17.62 30.92
C VAL A 270 -8.55 -17.79 31.94
N ALA A 271 -8.60 -18.88 32.69
CA ALA A 271 -9.62 -19.09 33.70
C ALA A 271 -9.57 -18.01 34.81
N LYS A 272 -8.38 -17.73 35.34
CA LYS A 272 -8.17 -16.67 36.33
C LYS A 272 -8.49 -15.27 35.78
N THR A 273 -8.17 -15.03 34.52
CA THR A 273 -8.48 -13.76 33.83
C THR A 273 -9.99 -13.57 33.74
N ARG A 274 -10.77 -14.61 33.42
CA ARG A 274 -12.24 -14.54 33.41
C ARG A 274 -12.78 -14.16 34.78
N GLU A 275 -12.30 -14.77 35.86
CA GLU A 275 -12.69 -14.42 37.24
C GLU A 275 -12.34 -12.95 37.56
N GLN A 276 -11.13 -12.50 37.23
CA GLN A 276 -10.66 -11.14 37.48
C GLN A 276 -11.49 -10.09 36.74
N LEU A 277 -11.90 -10.40 35.53
CA LEU A 277 -12.73 -9.51 34.68
C LEU A 277 -14.22 -9.60 35.03
N GLY A 278 -14.65 -10.56 35.86
CA GLY A 278 -16.06 -10.84 36.10
C GLY A 278 -16.79 -11.42 34.89
N TRP A 279 -16.07 -12.03 33.97
CA TRP A 279 -16.59 -12.60 32.72
C TRP A 279 -16.81 -14.11 32.86
N HIS A 280 -18.00 -14.50 33.28
CA HIS A 280 -18.33 -15.90 33.62
C HIS A 280 -18.95 -16.71 32.48
N HIS A 281 -18.80 -16.28 31.24
CA HIS A 281 -19.32 -16.97 30.06
C HIS A 281 -18.27 -17.96 29.50
N GLU A 282 -18.77 -19.02 28.87
CA GLU A 282 -17.93 -19.99 28.17
C GLU A 282 -17.14 -19.32 27.02
N PRO A 283 -16.02 -19.90 26.58
CA PRO A 283 -15.26 -19.38 25.46
C PRO A 283 -16.11 -19.14 24.20
N PHE A 284 -15.95 -17.97 23.58
CA PHE A 284 -16.68 -17.52 22.40
C PHE A 284 -18.19 -17.32 22.60
N ILE A 285 -18.69 -17.35 23.83
CA ILE A 285 -20.08 -17.00 24.15
C ILE A 285 -20.13 -15.53 24.55
N ILE A 286 -20.84 -14.74 23.74
CA ILE A 286 -21.11 -13.33 24.00
C ILE A 286 -22.60 -13.20 24.28
N PRO A 287 -23.00 -12.63 25.43
CA PRO A 287 -24.42 -12.40 25.75
C PRO A 287 -25.10 -11.44 24.78
N ASP A 288 -26.42 -11.64 24.58
CA ASP A 288 -27.23 -10.78 23.69
C ASP A 288 -27.16 -9.30 24.09
N GLU A 289 -27.18 -8.99 25.39
CA GLU A 289 -27.07 -7.62 25.91
C GLU A 289 -25.73 -6.94 25.61
N ILE A 290 -24.66 -7.72 25.36
CA ILE A 290 -23.36 -7.23 24.91
C ILE A 290 -23.42 -6.92 23.41
N TYR A 291 -24.00 -7.84 22.62
CA TYR A 291 -24.23 -7.57 21.19
C TYR A 291 -25.12 -6.34 20.99
N ASP A 292 -26.20 -6.19 21.78
CA ASP A 292 -27.06 -5.00 21.72
C ASP A 292 -26.28 -3.70 22.01
N GLY A 293 -25.29 -3.76 22.91
CA GLY A 293 -24.45 -2.61 23.26
C GLY A 293 -23.38 -2.27 22.20
N TRP A 294 -23.05 -3.22 21.33
CA TRP A 294 -22.06 -3.06 20.27
C TRP A 294 -22.65 -2.89 18.85
N ASN A 295 -23.93 -3.27 18.65
CA ASN A 295 -24.52 -3.33 17.34
C ASN A 295 -24.68 -1.93 16.70
N HIS A 296 -23.91 -1.68 15.65
CA HIS A 296 -23.93 -0.41 14.90
C HIS A 296 -24.65 -0.49 13.55
N ILE A 297 -25.34 -1.61 13.23
CA ILE A 297 -26.00 -1.78 11.92
C ILE A 297 -27.04 -0.68 11.66
N ALA A 298 -27.95 -0.44 12.61
CA ALA A 298 -28.99 0.57 12.44
C ALA A 298 -28.41 1.99 12.45
N GLN A 299 -27.53 2.30 13.43
CA GLN A 299 -26.92 3.61 13.57
C GLN A 299 -26.02 3.93 12.36
N GLY A 300 -25.24 2.98 11.88
CA GLY A 300 -24.39 3.14 10.70
C GLY A 300 -25.20 3.43 9.45
N ALA A 301 -26.32 2.72 9.25
CA ALA A 301 -27.23 2.97 8.15
C ALA A 301 -27.87 4.37 8.22
N GLU A 302 -28.26 4.85 9.41
CA GLU A 302 -28.79 6.20 9.61
C GLU A 302 -27.75 7.29 9.30
N VAL A 303 -26.52 7.10 9.72
CA VAL A 303 -25.41 8.05 9.47
C VAL A 303 -25.08 8.12 7.99
N GLU A 304 -25.02 6.98 7.29
CA GLU A 304 -24.80 6.94 5.86
C GLU A 304 -25.99 7.56 5.09
N GLU A 305 -27.23 7.27 5.48
CA GLU A 305 -28.41 7.87 4.83
C GLU A 305 -28.42 9.40 4.99
N ALA A 306 -28.02 9.90 6.14
CA ALA A 306 -27.87 11.35 6.34
C ALA A 306 -26.80 11.96 5.41
N TRP A 307 -25.74 11.22 5.11
CA TRP A 307 -24.74 11.62 4.13
C TRP A 307 -25.30 11.52 2.70
N ASN A 308 -26.05 10.46 2.36
CA ASN A 308 -26.71 10.28 1.06
C ASN A 308 -27.63 11.46 0.72
N GLU A 309 -28.40 11.96 1.69
CA GLU A 309 -29.25 13.15 1.48
C GLU A 309 -28.41 14.42 1.25
N LYS A 310 -27.28 14.59 1.94
CA LYS A 310 -26.35 15.69 1.65
C LYS A 310 -25.74 15.56 0.24
N PHE A 311 -25.33 14.35 -0.14
CA PHE A 311 -24.75 14.11 -1.46
C PHE A 311 -25.79 14.31 -2.58
N LYS A 312 -27.04 13.93 -2.36
CA LYS A 312 -28.13 14.18 -3.29
C LYS A 312 -28.40 15.69 -3.48
N ALA A 313 -28.35 16.49 -2.40
CA ALA A 313 -28.43 17.93 -2.51
C ALA A 313 -27.23 18.53 -3.26
N TYR A 314 -26.02 18.05 -2.97
CA TYR A 314 -24.80 18.39 -3.69
C TYR A 314 -24.92 18.07 -5.21
N LYS A 315 -25.39 16.86 -5.56
CA LYS A 315 -25.58 16.42 -6.96
C LYS A 315 -26.61 17.26 -7.71
N ALA A 316 -27.61 17.78 -7.02
CA ALA A 316 -28.60 18.67 -7.64
C ALA A 316 -28.04 20.05 -7.99
N GLU A 317 -27.07 20.56 -7.19
CA GLU A 317 -26.45 21.87 -7.38
C GLU A 317 -25.16 21.81 -8.22
N PHE A 318 -24.36 20.72 -8.06
CA PHE A 318 -23.06 20.49 -8.69
C PHE A 318 -23.01 19.13 -9.41
N PRO A 319 -23.81 18.93 -10.48
CA PRO A 319 -23.96 17.60 -11.10
C PRO A 319 -22.65 17.08 -11.76
N GLU A 320 -21.82 17.96 -12.32
CA GLU A 320 -20.55 17.57 -12.95
C GLU A 320 -19.53 17.12 -11.92
N GLU A 321 -19.36 17.89 -10.82
CA GLU A 321 -18.46 17.53 -9.73
C GLU A 321 -18.95 16.28 -8.99
N ALA A 322 -20.25 16.08 -8.85
CA ALA A 322 -20.79 14.87 -8.24
C ALA A 322 -20.51 13.62 -9.09
N ALA A 323 -20.70 13.72 -10.40
CA ALA A 323 -20.35 12.63 -11.33
C ALA A 323 -18.85 12.32 -11.31
N GLU A 324 -18.01 13.35 -11.25
CA GLU A 324 -16.57 13.20 -11.15
C GLU A 324 -16.14 12.58 -9.81
N PHE A 325 -16.78 12.96 -8.70
CA PHE A 325 -16.54 12.34 -7.40
C PHE A 325 -16.91 10.85 -7.40
N GLU A 326 -18.12 10.50 -7.90
CA GLU A 326 -18.58 9.11 -8.03
C GLU A 326 -17.59 8.30 -8.90
N ARG A 327 -17.15 8.82 -10.04
CA ARG A 327 -16.18 8.16 -10.93
C ARG A 327 -14.84 7.93 -10.24
N ARG A 328 -14.30 8.95 -9.57
CA ARG A 328 -13.01 8.81 -8.86
C ARG A 328 -13.09 7.79 -7.73
N MET A 329 -14.18 7.83 -6.95
CA MET A 329 -14.36 6.88 -5.85
C MET A 329 -14.60 5.44 -6.34
N SER A 330 -15.15 5.23 -7.55
CA SER A 330 -15.23 3.90 -8.17
C SER A 330 -13.89 3.39 -8.71
N GLY A 331 -12.87 4.27 -8.83
CA GLY A 331 -11.56 3.94 -9.41
C GLY A 331 -11.52 3.89 -10.93
N GLU A 332 -12.62 4.25 -11.60
CA GLU A 332 -12.70 4.29 -13.06
C GLU A 332 -11.93 5.48 -13.63
N LEU A 333 -11.18 5.26 -14.70
CA LEU A 333 -10.53 6.33 -15.47
C LEU A 333 -11.55 7.07 -16.33
N PRO A 334 -11.26 8.33 -16.75
CA PRO A 334 -12.08 9.03 -17.73
C PRO A 334 -12.30 8.19 -18.99
N ALA A 335 -13.54 8.19 -19.51
CA ALA A 335 -13.95 7.32 -20.62
C ALA A 335 -13.09 7.49 -21.89
N ASN A 336 -12.53 8.67 -22.10
CA ASN A 336 -11.63 8.98 -23.24
C ASN A 336 -10.16 8.67 -23.00
N PHE A 337 -9.77 8.16 -21.80
CA PHE A 337 -8.36 7.96 -21.44
C PHE A 337 -7.61 7.09 -22.45
N VAL A 338 -8.16 5.94 -22.80
CA VAL A 338 -7.52 4.98 -23.72
C VAL A 338 -7.32 5.62 -25.11
N ASP A 339 -8.35 6.24 -25.64
CA ASP A 339 -8.31 6.87 -26.97
C ASP A 339 -7.30 8.02 -27.05
N GLU A 340 -7.22 8.84 -26.00
CA GLU A 340 -6.26 9.96 -25.95
C GLU A 340 -4.82 9.45 -25.78
N MET A 341 -4.60 8.39 -24.99
CA MET A 341 -3.29 7.77 -24.88
C MET A 341 -2.87 7.10 -26.19
N ASP A 342 -3.76 6.47 -26.92
CA ASP A 342 -3.46 5.87 -28.23
C ASP A 342 -3.08 6.91 -29.27
N LYS A 343 -3.76 8.08 -29.26
CA LYS A 343 -3.37 9.24 -30.08
C LYS A 343 -1.98 9.77 -29.72
N TYR A 344 -1.68 9.85 -28.42
CA TYR A 344 -0.36 10.29 -27.96
C TYR A 344 0.75 9.30 -28.37
N ILE A 345 0.50 8.00 -28.25
CA ILE A 345 1.42 6.94 -28.68
C ILE A 345 1.66 7.03 -30.19
N ALA A 346 0.61 7.15 -31.00
CA ALA A 346 0.72 7.31 -32.45
C ALA A 346 1.53 8.56 -32.83
N LYS A 347 1.29 9.69 -32.17
CA LYS A 347 2.07 10.92 -32.36
C LYS A 347 3.55 10.71 -32.01
N THR A 348 3.85 10.04 -30.89
CA THR A 348 5.23 9.75 -30.48
C THR A 348 5.94 8.84 -31.49
N GLN A 349 5.19 7.92 -32.12
CA GLN A 349 5.70 7.04 -33.15
C GLN A 349 6.02 7.82 -34.46
N GLU A 350 5.24 8.82 -34.81
CA GLU A 350 5.52 9.71 -35.95
C GLU A 350 6.74 10.61 -35.71
N GLU A 351 6.88 11.14 -34.49
CA GLU A 351 7.94 12.08 -34.11
C GLU A 351 9.31 11.40 -33.89
N MET A 352 9.33 10.14 -33.51
CA MET A 352 10.56 9.36 -33.28
C MET A 352 11.63 10.10 -32.45
N PRO A 353 11.32 10.62 -31.26
CA PRO A 353 12.25 11.46 -30.51
C PRO A 353 13.46 10.68 -30.00
N ASN A 354 14.65 11.31 -30.03
CA ASN A 354 15.88 10.78 -29.43
C ASN A 354 16.14 11.49 -28.10
N ILE A 355 15.54 10.96 -27.03
CA ILE A 355 15.54 11.56 -25.69
C ILE A 355 15.73 10.48 -24.61
N PRO A 356 16.16 10.86 -23.39
CA PRO A 356 16.13 9.95 -22.25
C PRO A 356 14.72 9.45 -21.98
N SER A 357 14.56 8.16 -21.63
CA SER A 357 13.21 7.66 -21.36
C SER A 357 12.55 8.31 -20.14
N ARG A 358 13.32 8.88 -19.18
CA ARG A 358 12.77 9.73 -18.10
C ARG A 358 12.09 11.01 -18.61
N ILE A 359 12.59 11.60 -19.70
CA ILE A 359 11.95 12.75 -20.36
C ILE A 359 10.73 12.27 -21.14
N ALA A 360 10.82 11.13 -21.81
CA ALA A 360 9.65 10.51 -22.45
C ALA A 360 8.54 10.19 -21.44
N SER A 361 8.91 9.76 -20.23
CA SER A 361 7.99 9.61 -19.10
C SER A 361 7.32 10.93 -18.72
N GLN A 362 8.08 12.04 -18.63
CA GLN A 362 7.51 13.37 -18.35
C GLN A 362 6.52 13.79 -19.44
N ASN A 363 6.87 13.56 -20.70
CA ASN A 363 5.99 13.88 -21.84
C ASN A 363 4.68 13.06 -21.79
N ALA A 364 4.74 11.80 -21.34
CA ALA A 364 3.54 11.00 -21.13
C ALA A 364 2.68 11.56 -19.97
N ILE A 365 3.29 11.99 -18.86
CA ILE A 365 2.59 12.65 -17.76
C ILE A 365 1.96 13.97 -18.24
N GLU A 366 2.67 14.76 -19.06
CA GLU A 366 2.14 15.98 -19.66
C GLU A 366 0.92 15.72 -20.54
N ALA A 367 0.91 14.61 -21.28
CA ALA A 367 -0.24 14.21 -22.11
C ALA A 367 -1.42 13.73 -21.27
N MET A 368 -1.17 12.99 -20.18
CA MET A 368 -2.21 12.44 -19.31
C MET A 368 -2.82 13.47 -18.35
N GLY A 369 -2.02 14.42 -17.85
CA GLY A 369 -2.44 15.35 -16.81
C GLY A 369 -3.74 16.11 -17.10
N PRO A 370 -3.96 16.63 -18.31
CA PRO A 370 -5.23 17.27 -18.66
C PRO A 370 -6.43 16.32 -18.78
N ILE A 371 -6.18 15.02 -18.98
CA ILE A 371 -7.21 13.99 -19.20
C ILE A 371 -7.65 13.36 -17.87
N VAL A 372 -6.70 13.18 -16.93
CA VAL A 372 -6.90 12.47 -15.67
C VAL A 372 -6.74 13.44 -14.50
N PRO A 373 -7.82 14.14 -14.10
CA PRO A 373 -7.74 15.16 -13.05
C PRO A 373 -7.40 14.61 -11.66
N GLU A 374 -7.55 13.29 -11.43
CA GLU A 374 -7.13 12.59 -10.22
C GLU A 374 -5.66 12.15 -10.23
N LEU A 375 -4.91 12.43 -11.30
CA LEU A 375 -3.49 12.08 -11.39
C LEU A 375 -2.69 12.88 -10.35
N PHE A 376 -2.12 12.19 -9.36
CA PHE A 376 -1.42 12.79 -8.24
C PHE A 376 0.05 12.34 -8.22
N GLY A 377 0.96 13.26 -8.44
CA GLY A 377 2.38 12.99 -8.58
C GLY A 377 3.22 13.31 -7.34
N GLY A 378 4.45 12.76 -7.32
CA GLY A 378 5.42 13.09 -6.28
C GLY A 378 6.85 12.62 -6.60
N SER A 379 7.80 13.05 -5.78
CA SER A 379 9.19 12.58 -5.84
C SER A 379 9.88 12.73 -4.48
N ALA A 380 10.79 11.79 -4.17
CA ALA A 380 11.63 11.81 -2.98
C ALA A 380 12.82 12.78 -3.18
N ASP A 381 12.52 14.08 -3.22
CA ASP A 381 13.49 15.20 -3.40
C ASP A 381 14.30 15.14 -4.72
N LEU A 382 13.81 14.41 -5.72
CA LEU A 382 14.47 14.20 -7.02
C LEU A 382 13.60 14.67 -8.21
N THR A 383 12.65 15.57 -7.98
CA THR A 383 11.69 16.02 -9.00
C THR A 383 12.33 16.41 -10.33
N GLY A 384 13.39 17.21 -10.29
CA GLY A 384 14.10 17.66 -11.50
C GLY A 384 14.93 16.57 -12.17
N SER A 385 15.37 15.55 -11.41
CA SER A 385 16.13 14.41 -11.95
C SER A 385 15.23 13.31 -12.47
N ASN A 386 14.12 13.04 -11.79
CA ASN A 386 13.15 12.02 -12.19
C ASN A 386 12.18 12.50 -13.27
N MET A 387 12.09 13.83 -13.52
CA MET A 387 11.18 14.42 -14.50
C MET A 387 9.71 14.05 -14.24
N THR A 388 9.21 14.34 -13.03
CA THR A 388 7.88 13.88 -12.57
C THR A 388 6.81 14.98 -12.54
N LYS A 389 7.18 16.24 -12.74
CA LYS A 389 6.22 17.34 -12.89
C LYS A 389 5.82 17.55 -14.34
N TRP A 390 4.57 17.90 -14.55
CA TRP A 390 4.01 18.41 -15.79
C TRP A 390 3.55 19.87 -15.62
N SER A 391 3.16 20.54 -16.69
CA SER A 391 2.85 21.98 -16.70
C SER A 391 1.69 22.37 -15.77
N GLY A 392 0.72 21.46 -15.56
CA GLY A 392 -0.40 21.66 -14.64
C GLY A 392 -0.15 21.16 -13.20
N SER A 393 1.09 20.81 -12.83
CA SER A 393 1.39 20.37 -11.46
C SER A 393 1.28 21.52 -10.46
N VAL A 394 0.42 21.34 -9.46
CA VAL A 394 0.21 22.24 -8.32
C VAL A 394 0.62 21.53 -7.04
N VAL A 395 1.55 22.14 -6.29
CA VAL A 395 2.11 21.50 -5.08
C VAL A 395 1.13 21.59 -3.92
N VAL A 396 0.87 20.43 -3.29
CA VAL A 396 0.17 20.31 -2.01
C VAL A 396 1.15 20.62 -0.87
N ASN A 397 0.74 21.50 0.04
CA ASN A 397 1.48 21.87 1.24
C ASN A 397 0.51 22.26 2.37
N ALA A 398 0.99 22.79 3.49
CA ALA A 398 0.15 23.19 4.62
C ALA A 398 -0.94 24.21 4.23
N ASP A 399 -0.59 25.17 3.37
CA ASP A 399 -1.47 26.30 2.97
C ASP A 399 -2.34 25.97 1.75
N ASN A 400 -1.99 24.93 1.00
CA ASN A 400 -2.67 24.54 -0.22
C ASN A 400 -2.93 23.03 -0.26
N ALA A 401 -4.17 22.64 -0.05
CA ALA A 401 -4.64 21.27 -0.17
C ALA A 401 -5.15 20.95 -1.60
N ASN A 402 -5.50 22.01 -2.38
CA ASN A 402 -6.07 21.87 -3.72
C ASN A 402 -4.94 21.75 -4.78
N GLY A 403 -4.23 20.63 -4.75
CA GLY A 403 -3.13 20.35 -5.68
C GLY A 403 -3.11 18.90 -6.11
N ASN A 404 -2.13 18.57 -6.95
CA ASN A 404 -1.97 17.25 -7.56
C ASN A 404 -0.50 16.78 -7.58
N TYR A 405 0.35 17.41 -6.78
CA TYR A 405 1.76 17.05 -6.66
C TYR A 405 2.28 17.26 -5.24
N ILE A 406 3.08 16.32 -4.74
CA ILE A 406 3.66 16.40 -3.41
C ILE A 406 5.18 16.24 -3.46
N SER A 407 5.89 17.09 -2.71
CA SER A 407 7.32 16.95 -2.45
C SER A 407 7.53 16.14 -1.19
N TRP A 408 7.90 14.86 -1.35
CA TRP A 408 8.04 13.94 -0.22
C TRP A 408 9.27 14.24 0.65
N GLY A 409 10.26 14.97 0.11
CA GLY A 409 11.59 15.08 0.69
C GLY A 409 12.35 13.74 0.57
N VAL A 410 13.51 13.62 1.20
CA VAL A 410 14.33 12.39 1.18
C VAL A 410 13.71 11.35 2.13
N ARG A 411 12.65 10.69 1.68
CA ARG A 411 11.84 9.74 2.45
C ARG A 411 11.26 8.66 1.54
N GLU A 412 12.07 7.84 0.92
CA GLU A 412 11.62 6.83 -0.04
C GLU A 412 10.64 5.84 0.59
N PHE A 413 10.94 5.36 1.79
CA PHE A 413 10.08 4.39 2.48
C PHE A 413 8.76 5.04 2.91
N GLY A 414 8.81 6.22 3.53
CA GLY A 414 7.62 7.00 3.88
C GLY A 414 6.77 7.34 2.67
N MET A 415 7.40 7.79 1.58
CA MET A 415 6.75 8.04 0.29
C MET A 415 5.92 6.85 -0.17
N ALA A 416 6.55 5.67 -0.30
CA ALA A 416 5.87 4.48 -0.80
C ALA A 416 4.74 4.01 0.13
N ALA A 417 4.95 4.03 1.43
CA ALA A 417 3.93 3.61 2.39
C ALA A 417 2.75 4.61 2.44
N MET A 418 3.03 5.93 2.42
CA MET A 418 1.95 6.94 2.35
C MET A 418 1.19 6.86 1.03
N MET A 419 1.86 6.62 -0.10
CA MET A 419 1.19 6.35 -1.38
C MET A 419 0.21 5.17 -1.29
N ASN A 420 0.62 4.07 -0.65
CA ASN A 420 -0.27 2.92 -0.45
C ASN A 420 -1.54 3.33 0.31
N GLY A 421 -1.41 4.16 1.33
CA GLY A 421 -2.54 4.71 2.07
C GLY A 421 -3.45 5.61 1.21
N MET A 422 -2.88 6.45 0.34
CA MET A 422 -3.66 7.28 -0.59
C MET A 422 -4.44 6.43 -1.60
N VAL A 423 -3.83 5.37 -2.13
CA VAL A 423 -4.49 4.46 -3.08
C VAL A 423 -5.60 3.66 -2.39
N LEU A 424 -5.37 3.17 -1.16
CA LEU A 424 -6.39 2.48 -0.35
C LEU A 424 -7.58 3.36 0.00
N HIS A 425 -7.34 4.65 0.21
CA HIS A 425 -8.43 5.62 0.45
C HIS A 425 -9.36 5.75 -0.76
N GLY A 426 -8.81 5.70 -1.97
CA GLY A 426 -9.51 5.92 -3.23
C GLY A 426 -9.57 7.39 -3.66
N GLY A 427 -10.11 7.61 -4.87
CA GLY A 427 -10.32 8.94 -5.44
C GLY A 427 -9.09 9.61 -6.08
N LEU A 428 -7.91 8.99 -5.99
CA LEU A 428 -6.64 9.48 -6.55
C LEU A 428 -5.91 8.37 -7.30
N LYS A 429 -5.26 8.72 -8.42
CA LYS A 429 -4.28 7.88 -9.13
C LYS A 429 -2.88 8.39 -8.79
N VAL A 430 -2.17 7.63 -7.95
CA VAL A 430 -0.94 8.11 -7.31
C VAL A 430 0.28 7.52 -7.97
N TYR A 431 1.23 8.38 -8.35
CA TYR A 431 2.57 7.98 -8.76
C TYR A 431 3.63 8.76 -7.99
N SER A 432 4.76 8.13 -7.68
CA SER A 432 5.90 8.85 -7.12
C SER A 432 7.21 8.20 -7.52
N ALA A 433 8.28 8.99 -7.46
CA ALA A 433 9.55 8.65 -8.03
C ALA A 433 10.75 8.79 -7.09
N THR A 434 11.74 7.97 -7.40
CA THR A 434 13.13 8.06 -6.91
C THR A 434 14.07 7.46 -7.97
N PHE A 435 15.38 7.39 -7.71
CA PHE A 435 16.29 6.60 -8.52
C PHE A 435 16.09 5.10 -8.27
N LEU A 436 16.36 4.27 -9.28
CA LEU A 436 16.15 2.83 -9.15
C LEU A 436 16.97 2.22 -8.00
N MET A 437 18.20 2.69 -7.77
CA MET A 437 19.02 2.25 -6.65
C MET A 437 18.31 2.44 -5.30
N PHE A 438 17.59 3.55 -5.11
CA PHE A 438 16.94 3.89 -3.84
C PHE A 438 15.62 3.17 -3.61
N MET A 439 15.18 2.32 -4.56
CA MET A 439 14.12 1.35 -4.36
C MET A 439 14.38 0.46 -3.12
N GLU A 440 15.64 0.21 -2.80
CA GLU A 440 16.04 -0.60 -1.64
C GLU A 440 15.52 -0.04 -0.32
N TYR A 441 15.48 1.29 -0.14
CA TYR A 441 14.92 1.92 1.06
C TYR A 441 13.42 1.65 1.21
N MET A 442 12.66 1.50 0.11
CA MET A 442 11.20 1.37 0.11
C MET A 442 10.71 -0.06 -0.15
N ARG A 443 11.62 -1.03 -0.28
CA ARG A 443 11.35 -2.42 -0.71
C ARG A 443 10.18 -3.08 0.03
N ASN A 444 10.06 -2.87 1.35
CA ASN A 444 8.98 -3.46 2.13
C ASN A 444 7.61 -2.86 1.78
N ALA A 445 7.51 -1.55 1.55
CA ALA A 445 6.26 -0.91 1.13
C ALA A 445 5.81 -1.37 -0.28
N LEU A 446 6.76 -1.64 -1.19
CA LEU A 446 6.46 -2.23 -2.51
C LEU A 446 5.82 -3.61 -2.36
N ARG A 447 6.38 -4.44 -1.48
CA ARG A 447 5.83 -5.76 -1.17
C ARG A 447 4.43 -5.66 -0.57
N MET A 448 4.19 -4.70 0.34
CA MET A 448 2.88 -4.46 0.93
C MET A 448 1.85 -4.03 -0.12
N SER A 449 2.23 -3.16 -1.06
CA SER A 449 1.39 -2.77 -2.19
C SER A 449 0.94 -3.99 -3.01
N ALA A 450 1.89 -4.89 -3.32
CA ALA A 450 1.61 -6.13 -4.07
C ALA A 450 0.71 -7.10 -3.29
N MET A 451 0.91 -7.23 -1.97
CA MET A 451 0.06 -8.06 -1.10
C MET A 451 -1.37 -7.56 -1.02
N MET A 452 -1.55 -6.24 -0.92
CA MET A 452 -2.87 -5.58 -0.89
C MET A 452 -3.54 -5.51 -2.26
N LYS A 453 -2.83 -5.86 -3.34
CA LYS A 453 -3.33 -5.80 -4.73
C LYS A 453 -3.85 -4.42 -5.10
N ILE A 454 -3.06 -3.38 -4.84
CA ILE A 454 -3.43 -1.98 -5.10
C ILE A 454 -2.57 -1.37 -6.21
N GLY A 455 -3.19 -0.49 -7.01
CA GLY A 455 -2.61 0.11 -8.21
C GLY A 455 -1.66 1.29 -7.95
N SER A 456 -0.70 1.17 -7.03
CA SER A 456 0.33 2.16 -6.81
C SER A 456 1.33 2.19 -7.97
N ILE A 457 1.70 3.38 -8.48
CA ILE A 457 2.65 3.53 -9.58
C ILE A 457 3.98 4.07 -9.04
N PHE A 458 5.04 3.27 -9.17
CA PHE A 458 6.39 3.62 -8.75
C PHE A 458 7.25 3.94 -9.96
N VAL A 459 7.76 5.16 -10.04
CA VAL A 459 8.57 5.64 -11.14
C VAL A 459 10.04 5.66 -10.74
N TYR A 460 10.88 4.97 -11.49
CA TYR A 460 12.31 4.92 -11.24
C TYR A 460 13.07 5.45 -12.45
N SER A 461 13.99 6.38 -12.22
CA SER A 461 14.95 6.80 -13.23
C SER A 461 16.36 6.34 -12.85
N HIS A 462 17.34 6.59 -13.71
CA HIS A 462 18.74 6.20 -13.49
C HIS A 462 18.86 4.68 -13.33
N ASP A 463 18.37 3.95 -14.33
CA ASP A 463 18.03 2.52 -14.31
C ASP A 463 19.21 1.55 -14.25
N SER A 464 20.45 1.99 -14.58
CA SER A 464 21.59 1.09 -14.71
C SER A 464 22.94 1.83 -14.61
N ILE A 465 24.02 1.13 -14.87
CA ILE A 465 25.38 1.70 -15.01
C ILE A 465 25.45 2.78 -16.10
N GLY A 466 24.49 2.81 -17.04
CA GLY A 466 24.38 3.81 -18.11
C GLY A 466 24.13 5.24 -17.61
N LEU A 467 23.79 5.45 -16.33
CA LEU A 467 23.69 6.78 -15.75
C LEU A 467 25.02 7.53 -15.68
N GLY A 468 26.15 6.81 -15.59
CA GLY A 468 27.49 7.36 -15.73
C GLY A 468 28.13 7.85 -14.42
N GLU A 469 28.35 9.15 -14.33
CA GLU A 469 29.27 9.82 -13.38
C GLU A 469 28.88 9.78 -11.90
N ASP A 470 27.63 9.46 -11.53
CA ASP A 470 27.20 9.37 -10.14
C ASP A 470 27.85 8.18 -9.40
N GLY A 471 28.35 7.21 -10.16
CA GLY A 471 29.14 6.10 -9.63
C GLY A 471 28.34 4.98 -8.96
N PRO A 472 29.05 4.00 -8.35
CA PRO A 472 28.47 2.72 -7.90
C PRO A 472 27.34 2.84 -6.86
N THR A 473 27.31 3.90 -6.06
CA THR A 473 26.25 4.12 -5.06
C THR A 473 24.89 4.47 -5.68
N HIS A 474 24.86 4.82 -6.97
CA HIS A 474 23.66 5.21 -7.71
C HIS A 474 23.40 4.29 -8.91
N GLN A 475 24.38 3.49 -9.32
CA GLN A 475 24.29 2.57 -10.45
C GLN A 475 23.59 1.27 -10.04
N ALA A 476 22.34 1.11 -10.46
CA ALA A 476 21.55 -0.09 -10.21
C ALA A 476 22.14 -1.30 -10.97
N VAL A 477 22.24 -2.45 -10.30
CA VAL A 477 22.76 -3.71 -10.83
C VAL A 477 21.81 -4.86 -10.55
N GLU A 478 21.47 -5.11 -9.27
CA GLU A 478 20.56 -6.18 -8.84
C GLU A 478 19.11 -5.73 -8.65
N GLN A 479 18.82 -4.42 -8.64
CA GLN A 479 17.52 -3.86 -8.28
C GLN A 479 16.39 -4.34 -9.19
N LEU A 480 16.64 -4.44 -10.50
CA LEU A 480 15.67 -4.98 -11.46
C LEU A 480 15.27 -6.41 -11.11
N SER A 481 16.25 -7.26 -10.83
CA SER A 481 15.98 -8.65 -10.45
C SER A 481 15.21 -8.74 -9.14
N THR A 482 15.52 -7.89 -8.16
CA THR A 482 14.83 -7.88 -6.86
C THR A 482 13.39 -7.40 -6.94
N ILE A 483 13.05 -6.48 -7.85
CA ILE A 483 11.65 -6.08 -8.10
C ILE A 483 10.89 -7.20 -8.81
N ARG A 484 11.48 -7.80 -9.85
CA ARG A 484 10.85 -8.86 -10.66
C ARG A 484 10.45 -10.10 -9.88
N VAL A 485 11.10 -10.39 -8.75
CA VAL A 485 10.75 -11.52 -7.88
C VAL A 485 9.66 -11.22 -6.86
N ILE A 486 9.13 -10.00 -6.78
CA ILE A 486 7.98 -9.70 -5.94
C ILE A 486 6.73 -10.27 -6.61
N PRO A 487 6.00 -11.23 -6.00
CA PRO A 487 4.76 -11.73 -6.57
C PRO A 487 3.72 -10.61 -6.76
N ASN A 488 2.94 -10.69 -7.83
CA ASN A 488 1.90 -9.72 -8.15
C ASN A 488 2.41 -8.28 -8.32
N PHE A 489 3.65 -8.10 -8.82
CA PHE A 489 4.25 -6.80 -9.07
C PHE A 489 4.65 -6.70 -10.54
N GLN A 490 4.14 -5.70 -11.28
CA GLN A 490 4.54 -5.48 -12.67
C GLN A 490 5.73 -4.54 -12.77
N THR A 491 6.64 -4.86 -13.71
CA THR A 491 7.84 -4.07 -13.96
C THR A 491 7.94 -3.79 -15.45
N TRP A 492 7.99 -2.51 -15.84
CA TRP A 492 8.15 -2.08 -17.22
C TRP A 492 9.44 -1.29 -17.37
N ARG A 493 10.38 -1.76 -18.18
CA ARG A 493 11.63 -1.06 -18.50
C ARG A 493 11.64 -0.70 -19.98
N ALA A 494 11.27 0.52 -20.29
CA ALA A 494 11.10 1.03 -21.65
C ALA A 494 12.42 1.32 -22.36
N CYS A 495 12.52 0.95 -23.62
CA CYS A 495 13.72 1.14 -24.44
C CYS A 495 13.73 2.47 -25.22
N ASP A 496 12.61 3.17 -25.31
CA ASP A 496 12.49 4.45 -26.03
C ASP A 496 11.21 5.23 -25.62
N ALA A 497 10.92 6.31 -26.32
CA ALA A 497 9.77 7.15 -26.03
C ALA A 497 8.43 6.46 -26.29
N ILE A 498 8.36 5.59 -27.29
CA ILE A 498 7.13 4.87 -27.65
C ILE A 498 6.80 3.85 -26.57
N GLU A 499 7.77 3.01 -26.18
CA GLU A 499 7.59 2.08 -25.09
C GLU A 499 7.29 2.78 -23.74
N SER A 500 7.87 3.97 -23.50
CA SER A 500 7.58 4.77 -22.31
C SER A 500 6.12 5.22 -22.26
N ALA A 501 5.55 5.64 -23.39
CA ALA A 501 4.16 6.05 -23.48
C ALA A 501 3.19 4.88 -23.25
N VAL A 502 3.47 3.71 -23.86
CA VAL A 502 2.65 2.50 -23.64
C VAL A 502 2.79 1.99 -22.20
N SER A 503 3.98 2.04 -21.60
CA SER A 503 4.19 1.67 -20.20
C SER A 503 3.32 2.47 -19.23
N TRP A 504 3.20 3.78 -19.45
CA TRP A 504 2.30 4.64 -18.67
C TRP A 504 0.84 4.27 -18.87
N LYS A 505 0.38 4.04 -20.11
CA LYS A 505 -0.99 3.55 -20.37
C LYS A 505 -1.27 2.27 -19.58
N MET A 506 -0.35 1.29 -19.63
CA MET A 506 -0.51 0.02 -18.91
C MET A 506 -0.53 0.20 -17.40
N ALA A 507 0.33 1.07 -16.84
CA ALA A 507 0.35 1.36 -15.41
C ALA A 507 -0.94 2.02 -14.92
N MET A 508 -1.51 2.93 -15.70
CA MET A 508 -2.78 3.60 -15.37
C MET A 508 -3.98 2.65 -15.40
N LEU A 509 -3.99 1.71 -16.34
CA LEU A 509 -5.07 0.71 -16.47
C LEU A 509 -4.99 -0.37 -15.39
N ARG A 510 -3.82 -0.60 -14.79
CA ARG A 510 -3.66 -1.59 -13.74
C ARG A 510 -4.11 -1.06 -12.39
N VAL A 511 -5.17 -1.65 -11.85
CA VAL A 511 -5.78 -1.24 -10.57
C VAL A 511 -5.60 -2.27 -9.44
N ASP A 512 -5.30 -3.51 -9.80
CA ASP A 512 -5.28 -4.70 -8.93
C ASP A 512 -3.86 -5.14 -8.54
N ALA A 513 -2.84 -4.34 -8.91
CA ALA A 513 -1.45 -4.57 -8.52
C ALA A 513 -0.59 -3.33 -8.76
N PRO A 514 0.54 -3.20 -8.03
CA PRO A 514 1.48 -2.12 -8.25
C PRO A 514 2.27 -2.30 -9.54
N THR A 515 2.70 -1.17 -10.09
CA THR A 515 3.52 -1.11 -11.30
C THR A 515 4.79 -0.30 -11.06
N ALA A 516 5.96 -0.84 -11.43
CA ALA A 516 7.21 -0.10 -11.55
C ALA A 516 7.46 0.31 -13.00
N LEU A 517 7.65 1.60 -13.23
CA LEU A 517 8.07 2.18 -14.49
C LEU A 517 9.54 2.58 -14.39
N ILE A 518 10.40 2.03 -15.25
CA ILE A 518 11.86 2.14 -15.13
C ILE A 518 12.44 2.81 -16.37
N PHE A 519 13.15 3.91 -16.13
CA PHE A 519 13.60 4.84 -17.17
C PHE A 519 15.10 5.17 -17.07
N SER A 520 15.70 5.43 -18.22
CA SER A 520 17.12 5.79 -18.36
C SER A 520 17.38 7.28 -18.08
N ARG A 521 18.61 7.58 -17.69
CA ARG A 521 19.17 8.95 -17.69
C ARG A 521 19.70 9.35 -19.07
N GLN A 522 20.36 8.42 -19.77
CA GLN A 522 20.94 8.64 -21.10
C GLN A 522 19.87 8.68 -22.19
N ASN A 523 20.20 9.30 -23.32
CA ASN A 523 19.35 9.33 -24.50
C ASN A 523 19.18 7.92 -25.09
N LEU A 524 17.96 7.66 -25.56
CA LEU A 524 17.61 6.45 -26.28
C LEU A 524 16.97 6.84 -27.62
N THR A 525 17.44 6.21 -28.70
CA THR A 525 16.89 6.42 -30.04
C THR A 525 15.60 5.65 -30.19
N SER A 526 14.52 6.33 -30.56
CA SER A 526 13.26 5.67 -30.89
C SER A 526 13.41 4.77 -32.13
N MET A 527 12.75 3.63 -32.07
CA MET A 527 12.81 2.61 -33.13
C MET A 527 11.46 2.48 -33.80
N GLU A 528 11.47 2.36 -35.14
CA GLU A 528 10.24 2.14 -35.91
C GLU A 528 9.53 0.86 -35.48
N ARG A 529 8.21 0.92 -35.40
CA ARG A 529 7.32 -0.20 -35.09
C ARG A 529 6.09 -0.18 -35.97
N THR A 530 5.56 -1.34 -36.24
CA THR A 530 4.21 -1.49 -36.79
C THR A 530 3.18 -1.34 -35.66
N ASP A 531 1.93 -1.05 -36.01
CA ASP A 531 0.84 -0.99 -35.04
C ASP A 531 0.66 -2.31 -34.28
N ASP A 532 0.91 -3.45 -34.93
CA ASP A 532 0.89 -4.76 -34.26
C ASP A 532 2.00 -4.91 -33.23
N GLN A 533 3.19 -4.39 -33.49
CA GLN A 533 4.29 -4.40 -32.53
C GLN A 533 4.01 -3.50 -31.33
N VAL A 534 3.40 -2.33 -31.55
CA VAL A 534 2.94 -1.45 -30.47
C VAL A 534 1.88 -2.15 -29.61
N ARG A 535 0.89 -2.81 -30.22
CA ARG A 535 -0.10 -3.61 -29.48
C ARG A 535 0.53 -4.79 -28.74
N ASN A 536 1.50 -5.47 -29.35
CA ASN A 536 2.17 -6.63 -28.72
C ASN A 536 3.09 -6.21 -27.56
N PHE A 537 3.49 -4.94 -27.45
CA PHE A 537 4.19 -4.43 -26.27
C PHE A 537 3.38 -4.74 -24.99
N GLU A 538 2.05 -4.57 -25.02
CA GLU A 538 1.15 -4.82 -23.87
C GLU A 538 1.25 -6.26 -23.34
N LYS A 539 1.81 -7.20 -24.13
CA LYS A 539 2.07 -8.60 -23.73
C LYS A 539 3.42 -8.81 -23.03
N GLY A 540 4.18 -7.74 -22.79
CA GLY A 540 5.40 -7.76 -21.99
C GLY A 540 6.69 -8.16 -22.72
N GLY A 541 6.58 -8.73 -23.92
CA GLY A 541 7.70 -9.07 -24.80
C GLY A 541 7.22 -9.33 -26.24
N TYR A 542 7.94 -8.82 -27.23
CA TYR A 542 7.53 -8.92 -28.63
C TYR A 542 8.73 -8.90 -29.57
N VAL A 543 8.54 -9.41 -30.80
CA VAL A 543 9.56 -9.36 -31.86
C VAL A 543 9.63 -7.94 -32.41
N LEU A 544 10.76 -7.25 -32.15
CA LEU A 544 11.01 -5.90 -32.62
C LEU A 544 11.62 -5.90 -34.02
N ARG A 545 12.58 -6.80 -34.29
CA ARG A 545 13.17 -7.04 -35.61
C ARG A 545 13.19 -8.53 -35.88
N ASP A 546 12.77 -8.94 -37.05
CA ASP A 546 12.81 -10.33 -37.49
C ASP A 546 13.74 -10.52 -38.69
N CYS A 547 14.17 -11.75 -38.91
CA CYS A 547 14.99 -12.15 -40.07
C CYS A 547 14.14 -12.86 -41.11
N GLU A 548 14.63 -12.94 -42.34
CA GLU A 548 14.01 -13.77 -43.37
C GLU A 548 14.20 -15.26 -43.06
N GLY A 549 13.09 -16.00 -42.92
CA GLY A 549 13.08 -17.43 -42.62
C GLY A 549 13.26 -17.75 -41.15
N GLU A 550 13.82 -18.93 -40.81
CA GLU A 550 13.99 -19.35 -39.43
C GLU A 550 15.20 -18.68 -38.78
N ALA A 551 15.01 -18.11 -37.58
CA ALA A 551 16.07 -17.49 -36.82
C ALA A 551 17.08 -18.55 -36.30
N GLU A 552 18.37 -18.26 -36.42
CA GLU A 552 19.44 -19.04 -35.81
C GLU A 552 19.77 -18.60 -34.40
N ILE A 553 19.53 -17.27 -34.12
CA ILE A 553 19.81 -16.64 -32.84
C ILE A 553 18.67 -15.66 -32.51
N ILE A 554 18.25 -15.63 -31.24
CA ILE A 554 17.33 -14.64 -30.69
C ILE A 554 18.10 -13.80 -29.67
N LEU A 555 18.21 -12.51 -29.93
CA LEU A 555 18.69 -11.53 -28.95
C LEU A 555 17.51 -10.99 -28.17
N ILE A 556 17.51 -11.16 -26.85
CA ILE A 556 16.46 -10.67 -25.95
C ILE A 556 17.05 -9.49 -25.18
N ALA A 557 16.44 -8.31 -25.28
CA ALA A 557 16.93 -7.15 -24.56
C ALA A 557 15.78 -6.36 -23.94
N THR A 558 16.12 -5.50 -23.00
CA THR A 558 15.15 -4.62 -22.31
C THR A 558 15.76 -3.25 -22.04
N GLY A 559 14.92 -2.22 -22.00
CA GLY A 559 15.38 -0.86 -21.71
C GLY A 559 16.48 -0.40 -22.67
N SER A 560 17.49 0.28 -22.12
CA SER A 560 18.57 0.90 -22.89
C SER A 560 19.39 -0.09 -23.74
N GLU A 561 19.35 -1.38 -23.46
CA GLU A 561 20.12 -2.39 -24.19
C GLU A 561 19.42 -2.91 -25.46
N VAL A 562 18.16 -2.55 -25.71
CA VAL A 562 17.45 -2.96 -26.96
C VAL A 562 18.11 -2.35 -28.19
N GLY A 563 18.55 -1.09 -28.12
CA GLY A 563 19.32 -0.45 -29.21
C GLY A 563 20.60 -1.22 -29.52
N LEU A 564 21.37 -1.60 -28.50
CA LEU A 564 22.57 -2.44 -28.65
C LEU A 564 22.26 -3.80 -29.29
N ALA A 565 21.13 -4.43 -28.94
CA ALA A 565 20.71 -5.69 -29.53
C ALA A 565 20.40 -5.54 -31.03
N VAL A 566 19.76 -4.45 -31.45
CA VAL A 566 19.47 -4.13 -32.85
C VAL A 566 20.78 -3.91 -33.63
N GLU A 567 21.68 -3.05 -33.13
CA GLU A 567 22.99 -2.81 -33.74
C GLU A 567 23.83 -4.10 -33.85
N SER A 568 23.77 -4.96 -32.83
CA SER A 568 24.46 -6.25 -32.84
C SER A 568 23.90 -7.18 -33.91
N ALA A 569 22.58 -7.23 -34.07
CA ALA A 569 21.93 -8.05 -35.09
C ALA A 569 22.31 -7.56 -36.52
N GLU A 570 22.34 -6.25 -36.74
CA GLU A 570 22.75 -5.64 -38.02
C GLU A 570 24.22 -5.94 -38.36
N ALA A 571 25.10 -6.00 -37.34
CA ALA A 571 26.50 -6.34 -37.52
C ALA A 571 26.73 -7.83 -37.84
N MET A 572 25.79 -8.71 -37.48
CA MET A 572 25.86 -10.17 -37.71
C MET A 572 25.32 -10.58 -39.10
N THR A 573 25.91 -10.04 -40.16
CA THR A 573 25.42 -10.19 -41.55
C THR A 573 25.42 -11.63 -42.10
N ASP A 574 26.13 -12.55 -41.45
CA ASP A 574 26.22 -13.96 -41.78
C ASP A 574 25.24 -14.86 -41.00
N LYS A 575 24.41 -14.27 -40.14
CA LYS A 575 23.45 -14.96 -39.28
C LYS A 575 22.04 -14.46 -39.46
N LYS A 576 21.07 -15.35 -39.23
CA LYS A 576 19.66 -14.98 -39.14
C LYS A 576 19.33 -14.67 -37.69
N VAL A 577 19.23 -13.37 -37.37
CA VAL A 577 19.06 -12.89 -35.99
C VAL A 577 17.70 -12.27 -35.83
N ARG A 578 16.94 -12.72 -34.83
CA ARG A 578 15.73 -12.08 -34.34
C ARG A 578 16.07 -11.22 -33.11
N VAL A 579 15.52 -10.02 -33.03
CA VAL A 579 15.61 -9.15 -31.84
C VAL A 579 14.25 -9.06 -31.17
N VAL A 580 14.22 -9.36 -29.87
CA VAL A 580 13.04 -9.30 -29.02
C VAL A 580 13.24 -8.19 -28.00
N SER A 581 12.32 -7.22 -27.97
CA SER A 581 12.20 -6.30 -26.83
C SER A 581 11.35 -6.96 -25.76
N MET A 582 11.86 -6.99 -24.52
CA MET A 582 11.22 -7.62 -23.36
C MET A 582 11.03 -6.59 -22.24
N PRO A 583 10.15 -5.59 -22.40
CA PRO A 583 9.98 -4.53 -21.43
C PRO A 583 9.42 -5.01 -20.09
N SER A 584 8.66 -6.13 -20.07
CA SER A 584 8.09 -6.68 -18.84
C SER A 584 8.14 -8.21 -18.83
N THR A 585 9.08 -8.76 -18.09
CA THR A 585 9.20 -10.23 -17.94
C THR A 585 8.01 -10.84 -17.22
N ASN A 586 7.43 -10.13 -16.23
CA ASN A 586 6.27 -10.59 -15.46
C ASN A 586 5.05 -10.76 -16.37
N VAL A 587 4.76 -9.77 -17.20
CA VAL A 587 3.62 -9.80 -18.12
C VAL A 587 3.82 -10.82 -19.24
N PHE A 588 5.05 -10.96 -19.73
CA PHE A 588 5.37 -11.98 -20.74
C PHE A 588 5.22 -13.41 -20.21
N ASP A 589 5.60 -13.65 -18.96
CA ASP A 589 5.44 -14.96 -18.32
C ASP A 589 3.99 -15.40 -18.21
N ASP A 590 3.08 -14.46 -18.03
CA ASP A 590 1.63 -14.70 -17.92
C ASP A 590 0.95 -14.97 -19.28
N GLN A 591 1.65 -14.79 -20.41
CA GLN A 591 1.10 -15.08 -21.74
C GLN A 591 0.93 -16.60 -21.95
N ASP A 592 0.04 -16.98 -22.87
CA ASP A 592 -0.09 -18.37 -23.30
C ASP A 592 1.19 -18.90 -23.97
N GLN A 593 1.32 -20.21 -24.03
CA GLN A 593 2.54 -20.83 -24.54
C GLN A 593 2.72 -20.57 -26.05
N ASP A 594 1.62 -20.50 -26.81
CA ASP A 594 1.69 -20.27 -28.27
C ASP A 594 2.25 -18.88 -28.56
N TYR A 595 1.84 -17.85 -27.80
CA TYR A 595 2.43 -16.52 -27.92
C TYR A 595 3.90 -16.52 -27.52
N LYS A 596 4.24 -17.12 -26.38
CA LYS A 596 5.65 -17.22 -25.93
C LYS A 596 6.53 -17.91 -26.97
N ASP A 597 6.06 -18.99 -27.58
CA ASP A 597 6.78 -19.74 -28.62
C ASP A 597 6.88 -18.94 -29.92
N SER A 598 5.90 -18.13 -30.25
CA SER A 598 5.97 -17.24 -31.44
C SER A 598 7.06 -16.18 -31.31
N VAL A 599 7.28 -15.66 -30.09
CA VAL A 599 8.30 -14.66 -29.78
C VAL A 599 9.67 -15.32 -29.57
N LEU A 600 9.72 -16.34 -28.73
CA LEU A 600 10.91 -17.08 -28.35
C LEU A 600 10.83 -18.51 -28.94
N THR A 601 11.08 -18.65 -30.25
CA THR A 601 10.95 -19.91 -30.95
C THR A 601 11.70 -21.03 -30.24
N PRO A 602 11.06 -22.17 -29.94
CA PRO A 602 11.71 -23.32 -29.31
C PRO A 602 12.91 -23.86 -30.09
N GLY A 603 13.98 -24.24 -29.40
CA GLY A 603 15.18 -24.80 -30.00
C GLY A 603 16.17 -23.80 -30.60
N VAL A 604 15.80 -22.51 -30.73
CA VAL A 604 16.69 -21.47 -31.22
C VAL A 604 17.60 -20.97 -30.09
N LYS A 605 18.87 -20.71 -30.39
CA LYS A 605 19.83 -20.14 -29.42
C LYS A 605 19.38 -18.73 -28.97
N ARG A 606 19.46 -18.48 -27.67
CA ARG A 606 19.02 -17.20 -27.07
C ARG A 606 20.13 -16.55 -26.29
N VAL A 607 20.24 -15.22 -26.42
CA VAL A 607 21.18 -14.39 -25.68
C VAL A 607 20.39 -13.24 -25.09
N ALA A 608 20.45 -13.05 -23.78
CA ALA A 608 19.86 -11.90 -23.10
C ALA A 608 20.91 -10.80 -22.91
N ILE A 609 20.48 -9.55 -23.10
CA ILE A 609 21.32 -8.34 -22.99
C ILE A 609 20.62 -7.37 -22.06
N GLU A 610 21.18 -7.19 -20.87
CA GLU A 610 20.71 -6.25 -19.86
C GLU A 610 21.87 -5.76 -19.00
N ALA A 611 21.96 -4.47 -18.73
CA ALA A 611 22.91 -3.91 -17.78
C ALA A 611 22.44 -4.19 -16.34
N GLY A 612 22.67 -5.43 -15.88
CA GLY A 612 22.25 -5.94 -14.57
C GLY A 612 22.75 -7.35 -14.33
N VAL A 613 22.34 -7.98 -13.24
CA VAL A 613 22.65 -9.37 -12.93
C VAL A 613 21.90 -10.35 -13.85
N ALA A 614 22.51 -11.48 -14.14
CA ALA A 614 22.02 -12.43 -15.17
C ALA A 614 20.86 -13.32 -14.71
N GLU A 615 20.62 -13.44 -13.40
CA GLU A 615 19.74 -14.46 -12.79
C GLU A 615 18.32 -14.43 -13.35
N SER A 616 17.75 -13.26 -13.61
CA SER A 616 16.40 -13.09 -14.15
C SER A 616 16.23 -13.69 -15.56
N TRP A 617 17.33 -13.90 -16.29
CA TRP A 617 17.33 -14.29 -17.69
C TRP A 617 17.55 -15.79 -17.92
N TYR A 618 18.00 -16.56 -16.93
CA TYR A 618 18.30 -17.98 -17.10
C TYR A 618 17.10 -18.78 -17.61
N LYS A 619 15.88 -18.46 -17.15
CA LYS A 619 14.66 -19.14 -17.59
C LYS A 619 14.34 -18.97 -19.09
N TYR A 620 14.85 -17.91 -19.72
CA TYR A 620 14.66 -17.65 -21.15
C TYR A 620 15.81 -18.16 -22.03
N CYS A 621 17.02 -18.22 -21.50
CA CYS A 621 18.24 -18.50 -22.25
C CYS A 621 18.70 -19.94 -22.12
N LEU A 622 18.32 -20.68 -21.08
CA LEU A 622 18.70 -22.08 -20.92
C LEU A 622 17.83 -22.99 -21.81
N LEU A 623 18.37 -23.42 -22.92
CA LEU A 623 17.70 -24.34 -23.85
C LEU A 623 17.55 -25.78 -23.30
N TYR A 624 18.31 -26.15 -22.30
CA TYR A 624 18.26 -27.41 -21.60
C TYR A 624 17.96 -27.18 -20.13
N THR A 625 16.74 -27.40 -19.76
CA THR A 625 16.35 -27.74 -18.40
C THR A 625 16.57 -29.22 -18.14
N SER A 626 17.77 -29.74 -18.39
CA SER A 626 18.17 -30.92 -17.66
C SER A 626 18.32 -30.43 -16.21
N PRO A 627 17.50 -30.88 -15.25
CA PRO A 627 17.70 -30.48 -13.88
C PRO A 627 19.14 -30.77 -13.51
N SER A 628 19.86 -29.77 -13.05
CA SER A 628 21.23 -29.99 -12.58
C SER A 628 21.19 -31.07 -11.50
N PRO A 629 22.29 -31.79 -11.24
CA PRO A 629 22.33 -32.70 -10.08
C PRO A 629 21.95 -32.03 -8.76
N ARG A 630 22.02 -30.71 -8.70
CA ARG A 630 21.56 -29.87 -7.59
C ARG A 630 20.03 -29.77 -7.54
N ASP A 631 19.38 -29.55 -8.70
CA ASP A 631 17.91 -29.47 -8.82
C ASP A 631 17.28 -30.85 -8.61
N GLN A 632 17.92 -31.91 -9.04
CA GLN A 632 17.50 -33.30 -8.76
C GLN A 632 17.56 -33.63 -7.26
N ARG A 633 18.45 -33.01 -6.48
CA ARG A 633 18.50 -33.19 -5.03
C ARG A 633 17.34 -32.49 -4.33
N GLY A 634 16.92 -31.33 -4.84
CA GLY A 634 15.74 -30.60 -4.34
C GLY A 634 14.42 -31.35 -4.55
N SER A 635 14.29 -32.09 -5.68
CA SER A 635 13.10 -32.88 -5.99
C SER A 635 12.95 -34.18 -5.16
N ARG A 636 13.95 -34.51 -4.34
CA ARG A 636 13.93 -35.68 -3.45
C ARG A 636 13.66 -35.34 -1.98
N MET A 637 13.20 -34.15 -1.68
CA MET A 637 12.69 -33.87 -0.34
C MET A 637 11.43 -34.70 -0.11
N PRO A 638 11.32 -35.46 0.99
CA PRO A 638 10.11 -36.21 1.30
C PRO A 638 8.93 -35.26 1.43
N SER A 639 7.77 -35.67 0.90
CA SER A 639 6.49 -34.94 1.03
C SER A 639 5.96 -34.87 2.47
N SER A 640 6.82 -35.05 3.47
CA SER A 640 6.51 -35.06 4.89
C SER A 640 7.56 -34.27 5.69
N ALA A 641 7.79 -33.02 5.28
CA ALA A 641 8.47 -32.05 6.14
C ALA A 641 7.63 -30.79 6.22
#